data_0412ade9154568f62501d71a3527734e
#
_entry.id   0412ade9154568f62501d71a3527734e
#
_cell.length_a   1.000
_cell.length_b   1.000
_cell.length_c   1.000
_cell.angle_alpha   90.00
_cell.angle_beta   90.00
_cell.angle_gamma   90.00
#
_symmetry.space_group_name_H-M   'P 1'
#
loop_
_entity.id
_entity.type
_entity.pdbx_description
1 polymer ?
#
loop_
_entity_poly.entity_id
_entity_poly.type
_entity_poly.pdbx_seq_one_letter_code
_entity_poly.pdbx_strand_id
1 'polypeptide(L)'
;MNDFGNFFKNATNFEPYDFQKKFANDDALPDIINVPTGLGKTECIILGWLWKRYNEDKLHSNCYTPRRLIYSLPMRTLVEQVYDKVEEWIHKLNLQKEFLLFKIIGGESDEDWDLYPEKNEIIIGTQDMLLSRALNRGYGMSRFRWPIQFGFLNTDSLWVFDEIQLMGGAVKTTVQLDAFRTLFGVSKRTKTIWMSATTNIEWLETVDSPNINDKAILRLTPADLDNKHIISLTKAKKNLQFMEFDTKELSDTAREIIKRHKAGTRTFAIFNTVKKATDISKAIEKMKPGFPVILIHSQFREEDRKKNLNRLMTENNAIVVSTQVIEAGVDVSCRTLFTELAPWHSLIQRFGRCNRYAEFDDAEIIILNENYDEINNAKNEEKDLRQSGKKALPYEYRDLKESLEILKGIHQGFVSIETLPEIKLKLNILNHVIRKKDILELFDTTRDISGNDTDISVYVRDRNDFNVQVFWRDIVGKSDEVIDSEDFPAKEELCSAPVSDIRELVKKKITLWEKDWYDGGWTKIRQPERVIPGKTIMISSDHGYYSNYGWDLSSRDKVKPIAHKQISMDASDEEDPNSEGNWKSIELHSDEVVTKAGEILSKLLLSKTEEEYILKGSRWHDAGKAHPAFQARIKLESIKKAGIKLPAKAPKDAWYNPKELIHQKNYRKYFRHELASGLLAINNGEPDIVAYLATSHHGKVRVSIRSMPNEMIPVDMNKKFARGLWDGDVVPSVNLGGGKTVPSTTLNLDLMEIGGGTTGKSWVSRATKLYNDPEIGIFRLSYYEGIIRSADRRASGGLA
;
A
#
# COMPACT_ATOMS: atom_id res chain seq x y z
N MET A 1 9.67 19.46 26.44
CA MET A 1 8.67 20.29 25.74
C MET A 1 7.44 20.35 26.64
N ASN A 2 7.01 21.54 27.08
CA ASN A 2 6.06 21.62 28.18
C ASN A 2 4.59 21.70 27.75
N ASP A 3 4.31 21.98 26.47
CA ASP A 3 2.97 22.07 25.92
C ASP A 3 2.95 21.82 24.40
N PHE A 4 1.78 21.52 23.84
CA PHE A 4 1.60 21.24 22.42
C PHE A 4 1.90 22.46 21.52
N GLY A 5 1.63 23.68 22.01
CA GLY A 5 1.92 24.89 21.24
C GLY A 5 3.41 25.00 20.89
N ASN A 6 4.26 24.87 21.89
CA ASN A 6 5.71 24.87 21.69
C ASN A 6 6.21 23.68 20.86
N PHE A 7 5.62 22.49 21.06
CA PHE A 7 5.93 21.30 20.26
C PHE A 7 5.64 21.52 18.78
N PHE A 8 4.45 22.01 18.46
CA PHE A 8 3.99 22.30 17.11
C PHE A 8 4.82 23.40 16.45
N LYS A 9 5.10 24.48 17.18
CA LYS A 9 5.91 25.61 16.69
C LYS A 9 7.34 25.19 16.35
N ASN A 10 7.95 24.32 17.17
CA ASN A 10 9.30 23.81 16.91
C ASN A 10 9.36 22.96 15.65
N ALA A 11 8.29 22.23 15.33
CA ALA A 11 8.21 21.44 14.09
C ALA A 11 7.95 22.31 12.85
N THR A 12 7.01 23.26 12.94
CA THR A 12 6.42 23.94 11.78
C THR A 12 6.82 25.40 11.61
N ASN A 13 7.37 26.04 12.65
CA ASN A 13 7.59 27.49 12.83
C ASN A 13 6.27 28.29 12.94
N PHE A 14 5.12 27.67 13.04
CA PHE A 14 3.81 28.33 13.18
C PHE A 14 3.15 27.98 14.50
N GLU A 15 2.26 28.84 14.98
CA GLU A 15 1.39 28.52 16.10
C GLU A 15 0.24 27.61 15.65
N PRO A 16 -0.11 26.59 16.45
CA PRO A 16 -1.22 25.70 16.11
C PRO A 16 -2.57 26.43 16.21
N TYR A 17 -3.46 26.12 15.29
CA TYR A 17 -4.86 26.52 15.35
C TYR A 17 -5.57 25.83 16.53
N ASP A 18 -6.72 26.38 16.92
CA ASP A 18 -7.45 25.87 18.08
C ASP A 18 -7.97 24.43 17.88
N PHE A 19 -8.47 24.08 16.68
CA PHE A 19 -8.87 22.72 16.35
C PHE A 19 -7.69 21.71 16.40
N GLN A 20 -6.45 22.16 16.09
CA GLN A 20 -5.24 21.34 16.20
C GLN A 20 -4.87 21.10 17.66
N LYS A 21 -4.97 22.13 18.51
CA LYS A 21 -4.79 22.01 19.96
C LYS A 21 -5.83 21.07 20.56
N LYS A 22 -7.09 21.18 20.11
CA LYS A 22 -8.17 20.30 20.55
C LYS A 22 -7.88 18.86 20.22
N PHE A 23 -7.49 18.54 18.97
CA PHE A 23 -7.09 17.19 18.57
C PHE A 23 -5.95 16.62 19.44
N ALA A 24 -4.93 17.43 19.69
CA ALA A 24 -3.76 17.02 20.46
C ALA A 24 -4.04 16.77 21.96
N ASN A 25 -4.97 17.53 22.56
CA ASN A 25 -5.22 17.50 23.98
C ASN A 25 -6.47 16.70 24.39
N ASP A 26 -7.43 16.48 23.48
CA ASP A 26 -8.61 15.68 23.78
C ASP A 26 -8.23 14.20 23.94
N ASP A 27 -8.79 13.53 24.93
CA ASP A 27 -8.55 12.11 25.18
C ASP A 27 -9.10 11.22 24.06
N ALA A 28 -10.24 11.60 23.50
CA ALA A 28 -10.90 10.84 22.43
C ALA A 28 -10.45 11.31 21.05
N LEU A 29 -10.06 10.35 20.20
CA LEU A 29 -9.79 10.62 18.78
C LEU A 29 -11.11 10.77 18.01
N PRO A 30 -11.26 11.78 17.15
CA PRO A 30 -12.43 11.93 16.29
C PRO A 30 -12.52 10.80 15.26
N ASP A 31 -13.69 10.60 14.69
CA ASP A 31 -13.91 9.72 13.54
C ASP A 31 -13.68 10.47 12.22
N ILE A 32 -14.04 11.75 12.21
CA ILE A 32 -14.02 12.58 10.99
C ILE A 32 -13.32 13.90 11.29
N ILE A 33 -12.46 14.35 10.38
CA ILE A 33 -11.95 15.72 10.37
C ILE A 33 -12.46 16.42 9.12
N ASN A 34 -13.36 17.39 9.36
CA ASN A 34 -13.96 18.21 8.31
C ASN A 34 -13.46 19.64 8.43
N VAL A 35 -12.33 19.92 7.78
CA VAL A 35 -11.65 21.22 7.76
C VAL A 35 -11.27 21.56 6.32
N PRO A 36 -11.44 22.81 5.85
CA PRO A 36 -11.05 23.21 4.50
C PRO A 36 -9.59 22.87 4.16
N THR A 37 -9.32 22.77 2.86
CA THR A 37 -7.95 22.54 2.37
C THR A 37 -7.03 23.72 2.71
N GLY A 38 -5.76 23.45 2.99
CA GLY A 38 -4.76 24.47 3.29
C GLY A 38 -4.70 24.94 4.74
N LEU A 39 -5.56 24.43 5.63
CA LEU A 39 -5.59 24.81 7.03
C LEU A 39 -4.86 23.83 7.97
N GLY A 40 -3.91 23.05 7.46
CA GLY A 40 -3.04 22.23 8.29
C GLY A 40 -3.68 20.98 8.89
N LYS A 41 -4.52 20.26 8.10
CA LYS A 41 -5.10 18.94 8.50
C LYS A 41 -4.01 17.90 8.74
N THR A 42 -3.01 17.84 7.87
CA THR A 42 -1.88 16.90 7.95
C THR A 42 -1.06 17.16 9.21
N GLU A 43 -0.75 18.44 9.48
CA GLU A 43 -0.07 18.89 10.68
C GLU A 43 -0.86 18.53 11.94
N CYS A 44 -2.18 18.71 11.92
CA CYS A 44 -3.08 18.36 13.02
C CYS A 44 -2.94 16.89 13.42
N ILE A 45 -3.07 16.00 12.45
CA ILE A 45 -3.03 14.55 12.70
C ILE A 45 -1.65 14.09 13.13
N ILE A 46 -0.63 14.40 12.33
CA ILE A 46 0.70 13.80 12.53
C ILE A 46 1.37 14.37 13.78
N LEU A 47 1.39 15.70 13.94
CA LEU A 47 1.97 16.30 15.12
C LEU A 47 1.13 16.06 16.37
N GLY A 48 -0.19 16.01 16.24
CA GLY A 48 -1.07 15.65 17.35
C GLY A 48 -0.88 14.20 17.80
N TRP A 49 -0.72 13.25 16.88
CA TRP A 49 -0.42 11.86 17.21
C TRP A 49 0.99 11.71 17.81
N LEU A 50 2.01 12.36 17.24
CA LEU A 50 3.37 12.39 17.80
C LEU A 50 3.35 12.91 19.24
N TRP A 51 2.62 14.00 19.48
CA TRP A 51 2.46 14.58 20.80
C TRP A 51 1.82 13.63 21.80
N LYS A 52 0.70 12.99 21.40
CA LYS A 52 0.00 12.01 22.23
C LYS A 52 0.90 10.83 22.59
N ARG A 53 1.57 10.25 21.60
CA ARG A 53 2.48 9.10 21.81
C ARG A 53 3.69 9.47 22.65
N TYR A 54 4.31 10.64 22.40
CA TYR A 54 5.45 11.13 23.17
C TYR A 54 5.11 11.35 24.65
N ASN A 55 3.86 11.74 24.95
CA ASN A 55 3.43 11.97 26.32
C ASN A 55 2.83 10.72 26.98
N GLU A 56 2.29 9.78 26.23
CA GLU A 56 1.72 8.53 26.75
C GLU A 56 2.75 7.71 27.53
N ASP A 57 3.99 7.68 27.08
CA ASP A 57 5.09 7.04 27.77
C ASP A 57 5.53 7.80 29.06
N LYS A 58 5.13 9.07 29.23
CA LYS A 58 5.48 9.94 30.35
C LYS A 58 4.33 10.24 31.31
N LEU A 59 3.11 10.24 30.80
CA LEU A 59 1.89 10.47 31.53
C LEU A 59 1.14 9.13 31.56
N HIS A 60 1.01 8.51 32.71
CA HIS A 60 0.17 7.31 32.91
C HIS A 60 -1.31 7.66 32.66
N SER A 61 -1.64 8.07 31.43
CA SER A 61 -3.00 8.40 31.04
C SER A 61 -3.75 7.12 30.63
N ASN A 62 -4.96 6.96 31.08
CA ASN A 62 -5.88 5.87 30.69
C ASN A 62 -6.30 5.95 29.20
N CYS A 63 -5.72 6.86 28.43
CA CYS A 63 -6.08 7.11 27.05
C CYS A 63 -5.07 6.47 26.11
N TYR A 64 -5.50 5.37 25.49
CA TYR A 64 -4.64 4.60 24.58
C TYR A 64 -4.64 5.21 23.16
N THR A 65 -3.47 5.65 22.71
CA THR A 65 -3.21 6.07 21.34
C THR A 65 -2.49 4.93 20.59
N PRO A 66 -3.03 4.41 19.47
CA PRO A 66 -2.36 3.33 18.73
C PRO A 66 -0.91 3.67 18.36
N ARG A 67 0.00 2.67 18.46
CA ARG A 67 1.45 2.84 18.21
C ARG A 67 1.77 3.14 16.76
N ARG A 68 0.94 2.65 15.85
CA ARG A 68 1.20 2.74 14.42
C ARG A 68 0.23 3.73 13.79
N LEU A 69 0.77 4.83 13.27
CA LEU A 69 0.01 5.78 12.45
C LEU A 69 0.11 5.35 10.98
N ILE A 70 -1.00 4.99 10.36
CA ILE A 70 -1.09 4.63 8.95
C ILE A 70 -1.76 5.76 8.21
N TYR A 71 -0.97 6.54 7.48
CA TYR A 71 -1.45 7.72 6.77
C TYR A 71 -1.63 7.39 5.28
N SER A 72 -2.87 7.21 4.86
CA SER A 72 -3.26 6.79 3.52
C SER A 72 -3.65 7.97 2.65
N LEU A 73 -3.04 8.05 1.49
CA LEU A 73 -3.22 9.12 0.52
C LEU A 73 -3.61 8.56 -0.85
N PRO A 74 -4.43 9.28 -1.64
CA PRO A 74 -4.90 8.78 -2.93
C PRO A 74 -3.81 8.77 -4.02
N MET A 75 -2.76 9.56 -3.87
CA MET A 75 -1.73 9.76 -4.89
C MET A 75 -0.31 9.68 -4.36
N ARG A 76 0.62 9.15 -5.18
CA ARG A 76 2.05 9.02 -4.85
C ARG A 76 2.71 10.36 -4.50
N THR A 77 2.42 11.41 -5.25
CA THR A 77 3.02 12.74 -5.02
C THR A 77 2.68 13.31 -3.65
N LEU A 78 1.47 13.05 -3.16
CA LEU A 78 1.06 13.40 -1.80
C LEU A 78 1.87 12.62 -0.77
N VAL A 79 2.05 11.32 -0.99
CA VAL A 79 2.83 10.45 -0.09
C VAL A 79 4.25 10.98 0.06
N GLU A 80 4.91 11.29 -1.05
CA GLU A 80 6.29 11.80 -1.06
C GLU A 80 6.41 13.11 -0.28
N GLN A 81 5.52 14.07 -0.53
CA GLN A 81 5.55 15.38 0.16
C GLN A 81 5.22 15.28 1.65
N VAL A 82 4.24 14.46 2.01
CA VAL A 82 3.92 14.27 3.43
C VAL A 82 5.07 13.55 4.13
N TYR A 83 5.68 12.56 3.48
CA TYR A 83 6.85 11.86 4.02
C TYR A 83 8.01 12.81 4.31
N ASP A 84 8.39 13.64 3.33
CA ASP A 84 9.51 14.58 3.46
C ASP A 84 9.24 15.61 4.60
N LYS A 85 8.01 16.13 4.69
CA LYS A 85 7.60 17.01 5.79
C LYS A 85 7.69 16.32 7.16
N VAL A 86 7.20 15.09 7.25
CA VAL A 86 7.21 14.34 8.52
C VAL A 86 8.64 14.02 8.95
N GLU A 87 9.49 13.63 8.02
CA GLU A 87 10.92 13.41 8.25
C GLU A 87 11.57 14.68 8.83
N GLU A 88 11.31 15.85 8.21
CA GLU A 88 11.78 17.15 8.70
C GLU A 88 11.28 17.45 10.13
N TRP A 89 9.99 17.19 10.43
CA TRP A 89 9.43 17.42 11.77
C TRP A 89 10.05 16.52 12.82
N ILE A 90 10.22 15.23 12.52
CA ILE A 90 10.87 14.27 13.42
C ILE A 90 12.32 14.73 13.72
N HIS A 91 13.03 15.22 12.70
CA HIS A 91 14.38 15.76 12.87
C HIS A 91 14.40 17.02 13.73
N LYS A 92 13.55 18.01 13.46
CA LYS A 92 13.47 19.25 14.25
C LYS A 92 13.09 19.00 15.71
N LEU A 93 12.29 17.98 15.97
CA LEU A 93 11.86 17.58 17.30
C LEU A 93 12.86 16.64 18.01
N ASN A 94 13.92 16.16 17.32
CA ASN A 94 14.90 15.17 17.80
C ASN A 94 14.25 13.84 18.24
N LEU A 95 13.26 13.34 17.48
CA LEU A 95 12.46 12.16 17.81
C LEU A 95 12.83 10.90 16.98
N GLN A 96 13.95 10.89 16.23
CA GLN A 96 14.35 9.81 15.32
C GLN A 96 14.59 8.45 16.01
N LYS A 97 14.88 8.46 17.31
CA LYS A 97 15.10 7.24 18.10
C LYS A 97 13.80 6.62 18.60
N GLU A 98 12.80 7.46 18.84
CA GLU A 98 11.50 7.05 19.40
C GLU A 98 10.47 6.71 18.34
N PHE A 99 10.57 7.31 17.16
CA PHE A 99 9.60 7.15 16.07
C PHE A 99 10.30 6.73 14.79
N LEU A 100 9.78 5.65 14.19
CA LEU A 100 10.23 5.14 12.89
C LEU A 100 9.29 5.67 11.80
N LEU A 101 9.85 6.03 10.65
CA LEU A 101 9.11 6.54 9.51
C LEU A 101 9.32 5.66 8.30
N PHE A 102 8.24 5.20 7.67
CA PHE A 102 8.25 4.30 6.54
C PHE A 102 7.35 4.79 5.40
N LYS A 103 7.73 4.44 4.18
CA LYS A 103 7.01 4.81 2.96
C LYS A 103 6.58 3.56 2.18
N ILE A 104 5.28 3.47 1.84
CA ILE A 104 4.72 2.35 1.07
C ILE A 104 4.00 2.86 -0.17
N ILE A 105 4.66 2.76 -1.31
CA ILE A 105 4.13 3.11 -2.62
C ILE A 105 4.47 2.02 -3.64
N GLY A 106 3.70 1.95 -4.74
CA GLY A 106 3.94 0.91 -5.74
C GLY A 106 5.35 0.99 -6.33
N GLY A 107 6.10 -0.11 -6.28
CA GLY A 107 7.50 -0.20 -6.73
C GLY A 107 8.55 0.15 -5.66
N GLU A 108 8.16 0.68 -4.53
CA GLU A 108 9.01 0.92 -3.36
C GLU A 108 8.22 0.59 -2.10
N SER A 109 8.73 -0.31 -1.31
CA SER A 109 8.22 -0.52 0.04
C SER A 109 9.42 -0.66 0.96
N ASP A 110 9.45 0.12 2.02
CA ASP A 110 10.36 -0.13 3.13
C ASP A 110 9.97 -1.48 3.74
N GLU A 111 10.78 -2.49 3.49
CA GLU A 111 10.40 -3.87 3.79
C GLU A 111 10.48 -4.22 5.27
N ASP A 112 11.20 -3.43 6.08
CA ASP A 112 11.53 -3.78 7.45
C ASP A 112 10.64 -3.12 8.52
N TRP A 113 9.57 -2.43 8.13
CA TRP A 113 8.64 -1.84 9.08
C TRP A 113 7.95 -2.88 9.99
N ASP A 114 7.81 -4.13 9.52
CA ASP A 114 7.21 -5.22 10.28
C ASP A 114 8.21 -5.93 11.24
N LEU A 115 9.43 -5.40 11.37
CA LEU A 115 10.48 -6.01 12.19
C LEU A 115 10.42 -5.58 13.67
N TYR A 116 9.88 -4.39 13.96
CA TYR A 116 9.83 -3.83 15.31
C TYR A 116 8.40 -3.46 15.73
N PRO A 117 7.48 -4.42 15.85
CA PRO A 117 6.05 -4.14 16.10
C PRO A 117 5.78 -3.41 17.42
N GLU A 118 6.74 -3.39 18.33
CA GLU A 118 6.67 -2.68 19.62
C GLU A 118 7.10 -1.22 19.54
N LYS A 119 7.62 -0.76 18.41
CA LYS A 119 8.04 0.65 18.21
C LYS A 119 6.87 1.54 17.79
N ASN A 120 7.04 2.85 18.00
CA ASN A 120 6.14 3.84 17.41
C ASN A 120 6.48 4.03 15.93
N GLU A 121 5.52 3.85 15.05
CA GLU A 121 5.74 3.84 13.61
C GLU A 121 4.76 4.77 12.89
N ILE A 122 5.28 5.53 11.94
CA ILE A 122 4.48 6.27 10.96
C ILE A 122 4.68 5.61 9.60
N ILE A 123 3.61 5.10 9.02
CA ILE A 123 3.59 4.48 7.70
C ILE A 123 2.76 5.36 6.78
N ILE A 124 3.41 5.98 5.80
CA ILE A 124 2.75 6.83 4.81
C ILE A 124 2.73 6.09 3.48
N GLY A 125 1.56 5.94 2.88
CA GLY A 125 1.46 5.19 1.64
C GLY A 125 0.24 5.52 0.79
N THR A 126 0.23 4.99 -0.44
CA THR A 126 -0.94 5.10 -1.31
C THR A 126 -2.05 4.16 -0.85
N GLN A 127 -3.30 4.60 -1.07
CA GLN A 127 -4.48 3.84 -0.62
C GLN A 127 -4.49 2.40 -1.12
N ASP A 128 -4.15 2.16 -2.38
CA ASP A 128 -4.15 0.83 -2.98
C ASP A 128 -3.09 -0.09 -2.37
N MET A 129 -1.90 0.45 -2.10
CA MET A 129 -0.81 -0.30 -1.49
C MET A 129 -1.10 -0.65 -0.03
N LEU A 130 -1.65 0.29 0.74
CA LEU A 130 -1.98 0.07 2.15
C LEU A 130 -3.23 -0.80 2.31
N LEU A 131 -4.30 -0.53 1.54
CA LEU A 131 -5.53 -1.33 1.61
C LEU A 131 -5.33 -2.76 1.11
N SER A 132 -4.53 -2.98 0.05
CA SER A 132 -4.24 -4.34 -0.42
C SER A 132 -3.57 -5.18 0.68
N ARG A 133 -2.66 -4.59 1.46
CA ARG A 133 -2.02 -5.23 2.61
C ARG A 133 -3.03 -5.47 3.74
N ALA A 134 -3.87 -4.49 4.04
CA ALA A 134 -4.93 -4.62 5.04
C ALA A 134 -6.01 -5.64 4.66
N LEU A 135 -6.08 -6.05 3.38
CA LEU A 135 -6.93 -7.10 2.85
C LEU A 135 -6.18 -8.44 2.63
N ASN A 136 -5.01 -8.59 3.19
CA ASN A 136 -4.20 -9.81 3.08
C ASN A 136 -3.84 -10.20 1.62
N ARG A 137 -3.66 -9.20 0.74
CA ARG A 137 -3.31 -9.33 -0.69
C ARG A 137 -2.37 -8.20 -1.13
N GLY A 138 -1.29 -8.00 -0.36
CA GLY A 138 -0.35 -6.89 -0.57
C GLY A 138 0.24 -6.85 -1.99
N TYR A 139 0.00 -5.76 -2.69
CA TYR A 139 0.57 -5.53 -4.01
C TYR A 139 2.10 -5.37 -3.94
N GLY A 140 2.79 -5.98 -4.91
CA GLY A 140 4.25 -5.84 -5.06
C GLY A 140 5.07 -6.47 -3.94
N MET A 141 4.53 -7.43 -3.20
CA MET A 141 5.24 -8.13 -2.13
C MET A 141 5.01 -9.64 -2.15
N SER A 142 5.90 -10.39 -1.49
CA SER A 142 5.75 -11.83 -1.34
C SER A 142 4.46 -12.17 -0.58
N ARG A 143 3.71 -13.16 -1.09
CA ARG A 143 2.49 -13.67 -0.47
C ARG A 143 2.70 -14.20 0.94
N PHE A 144 3.93 -14.66 1.25
CA PHE A 144 4.28 -15.21 2.57
C PHE A 144 4.39 -14.13 3.65
N ARG A 145 4.49 -12.86 3.25
CA ARG A 145 4.45 -11.70 4.15
C ARG A 145 3.05 -11.09 4.30
N TRP A 146 2.10 -11.46 3.45
CA TRP A 146 0.74 -10.89 3.52
C TRP A 146 0.11 -11.01 4.90
N PRO A 147 0.12 -12.19 5.57
CA PRO A 147 -0.52 -12.33 6.88
C PRO A 147 0.10 -11.45 7.94
N ILE A 148 1.42 -11.25 7.89
CA ILE A 148 2.16 -10.45 8.86
C ILE A 148 1.73 -8.99 8.78
N GLN A 149 1.78 -8.44 7.58
CA GLN A 149 1.39 -7.05 7.34
C GLN A 149 -0.12 -6.85 7.56
N PHE A 150 -0.95 -7.82 7.19
CA PHE A 150 -2.37 -7.83 7.53
C PHE A 150 -2.60 -7.75 9.03
N GLY A 151 -1.90 -8.53 9.83
CA GLY A 151 -2.01 -8.52 11.29
C GLY A 151 -1.61 -7.18 11.90
N PHE A 152 -0.45 -6.65 11.52
CA PHE A 152 0.06 -5.39 12.07
C PHE A 152 -0.74 -4.16 11.63
N LEU A 153 -1.19 -4.12 10.37
CA LEU A 153 -2.00 -3.00 9.88
C LEU A 153 -3.41 -2.96 10.48
N ASN A 154 -3.93 -4.11 10.90
CA ASN A 154 -5.26 -4.19 11.50
C ASN A 154 -5.27 -4.21 13.04
N THR A 155 -4.09 -4.21 13.70
CA THR A 155 -3.98 -4.23 15.16
C THR A 155 -3.02 -3.15 15.65
N ASP A 156 -3.38 -2.41 16.69
CA ASP A 156 -2.60 -1.32 17.30
C ASP A 156 -2.27 -0.19 16.29
N SER A 157 -3.27 0.20 15.51
CA SER A 157 -3.09 1.12 14.39
C SER A 157 -4.10 2.25 14.38
N LEU A 158 -3.64 3.45 14.13
CA LEU A 158 -4.46 4.61 13.79
C LEU A 158 -4.42 4.79 12.27
N TRP A 159 -5.52 4.42 11.61
CA TRP A 159 -5.69 4.65 10.19
C TRP A 159 -6.20 6.07 9.94
N VAL A 160 -5.56 6.76 9.03
CA VAL A 160 -5.97 8.09 8.57
C VAL A 160 -6.13 8.04 7.06
N PHE A 161 -7.32 8.28 6.57
CA PHE A 161 -7.63 8.38 5.16
C PHE A 161 -7.81 9.84 4.80
N ASP A 162 -6.81 10.41 4.12
CA ASP A 162 -6.85 11.81 3.70
C ASP A 162 -7.43 11.94 2.29
N GLU A 163 -8.14 13.06 2.05
CA GLU A 163 -8.79 13.37 0.78
C GLU A 163 -9.74 12.25 0.30
N ILE A 164 -10.61 11.75 1.20
CA ILE A 164 -11.48 10.58 0.93
C ILE A 164 -12.36 10.76 -0.31
N GLN A 165 -12.66 11.98 -0.73
CA GLN A 165 -13.42 12.26 -1.94
C GLN A 165 -12.70 11.84 -3.23
N LEU A 166 -11.39 11.59 -3.17
CA LEU A 166 -10.58 11.09 -4.29
C LEU A 166 -10.40 9.56 -4.26
N MET A 167 -10.89 8.90 -3.21
CA MET A 167 -10.69 7.45 -3.03
C MET A 167 -11.72 6.60 -3.77
N GLY A 168 -12.79 7.21 -4.30
CA GLY A 168 -13.84 6.50 -5.01
C GLY A 168 -14.45 5.34 -4.20
N GLY A 169 -14.59 4.17 -4.83
CA GLY A 169 -15.16 2.97 -4.20
C GLY A 169 -14.41 2.43 -2.99
N ALA A 170 -13.11 2.73 -2.89
CA ALA A 170 -12.29 2.26 -1.77
C ALA A 170 -12.72 2.84 -0.42
N VAL A 171 -13.44 3.97 -0.38
CA VAL A 171 -14.01 4.52 0.87
C VAL A 171 -14.86 3.49 1.59
N LYS A 172 -15.72 2.77 0.87
CA LYS A 172 -16.57 1.71 1.47
C LYS A 172 -15.74 0.58 2.08
N THR A 173 -14.63 0.22 1.44
CA THR A 173 -13.70 -0.79 1.97
C THR A 173 -13.07 -0.32 3.28
N THR A 174 -12.72 0.96 3.42
CA THR A 174 -12.15 1.49 4.66
C THR A 174 -13.14 1.40 5.82
N VAL A 175 -14.41 1.69 5.56
CA VAL A 175 -15.49 1.60 6.55
C VAL A 175 -15.75 0.15 6.96
N GLN A 176 -15.78 -0.77 5.99
CA GLN A 176 -15.96 -2.20 6.26
C GLN A 176 -14.80 -2.78 7.07
N LEU A 177 -13.55 -2.41 6.78
CA LEU A 177 -12.39 -2.83 7.57
C LEU A 177 -12.49 -2.33 9.02
N ASP A 178 -12.95 -1.10 9.24
CA ASP A 178 -13.16 -0.55 10.57
C ASP A 178 -14.23 -1.35 11.34
N ALA A 179 -15.35 -1.66 10.69
CA ALA A 179 -16.40 -2.50 11.25
C ALA A 179 -15.92 -3.93 11.55
N PHE A 180 -15.14 -4.54 10.65
CA PHE A 180 -14.61 -5.89 10.83
C PHE A 180 -13.60 -6.00 11.97
N ARG A 181 -12.80 -4.97 12.23
CA ARG A 181 -11.90 -4.92 13.39
C ARG A 181 -12.69 -4.98 14.71
N THR A 182 -13.85 -4.35 14.75
CA THR A 182 -14.77 -4.45 15.89
C THR A 182 -15.45 -5.81 15.95
N LEU A 183 -15.93 -6.33 14.81
CA LEU A 183 -16.67 -7.58 14.73
C LEU A 183 -15.84 -8.82 15.06
N PHE A 184 -14.61 -8.93 14.53
CA PHE A 184 -13.73 -10.08 14.76
C PHE A 184 -12.79 -9.87 15.96
N GLY A 185 -12.72 -8.67 16.48
CA GLY A 185 -11.84 -8.30 17.59
C GLY A 185 -10.36 -8.23 17.18
N VAL A 186 -9.64 -7.41 17.91
CA VAL A 186 -8.19 -7.18 17.77
C VAL A 186 -7.52 -7.20 19.15
N SER A 187 -6.24 -7.57 19.23
CA SER A 187 -5.49 -7.57 20.50
C SER A 187 -5.31 -6.18 21.10
N LYS A 188 -5.19 -5.17 20.27
CA LYS A 188 -5.05 -3.76 20.65
C LYS A 188 -5.96 -2.90 19.79
N ARG A 189 -6.47 -1.83 20.39
CA ARG A 189 -7.40 -0.92 19.73
C ARG A 189 -6.82 -0.39 18.41
N THR A 190 -7.62 -0.48 17.37
CA THR A 190 -7.40 0.18 16.09
C THR A 190 -8.49 1.22 15.89
N LYS A 191 -8.14 2.40 15.40
CA LYS A 191 -9.07 3.51 15.17
C LYS A 191 -8.91 3.99 13.74
N THR A 192 -10.01 4.42 13.12
CA THR A 192 -9.99 5.02 11.78
C THR A 192 -10.45 6.47 11.85
N ILE A 193 -9.76 7.36 11.14
CA ILE A 193 -10.13 8.77 10.95
C ILE A 193 -10.25 9.04 9.45
N TRP A 194 -11.37 9.60 9.03
CA TRP A 194 -11.61 10.04 7.67
C TRP A 194 -11.47 11.56 7.56
N MET A 195 -10.70 12.04 6.58
CA MET A 195 -10.46 13.47 6.38
C MET A 195 -10.92 13.94 5.02
N SER A 196 -11.62 15.06 5.00
CA SER A 196 -12.02 15.73 3.77
C SER A 196 -12.33 17.19 4.05
N ALA A 197 -12.21 18.03 3.03
CA ALA A 197 -12.73 19.40 3.04
C ALA A 197 -14.25 19.47 2.81
N THR A 198 -14.81 18.44 2.19
CA THR A 198 -16.21 18.39 1.72
C THR A 198 -16.80 17.02 2.07
N THR A 199 -16.81 16.66 3.36
CA THR A 199 -17.26 15.33 3.76
C THR A 199 -18.76 15.19 3.66
N ASN A 200 -19.22 14.37 2.71
CA ASN A 200 -20.55 13.80 2.82
C ASN A 200 -20.50 12.58 3.74
N ILE A 201 -21.06 12.71 4.93
CA ILE A 201 -21.04 11.66 5.95
C ILE A 201 -21.68 10.36 5.43
N GLU A 202 -22.67 10.42 4.55
CA GLU A 202 -23.36 9.28 3.95
C GLU A 202 -22.39 8.33 3.17
N TRP A 203 -21.23 8.82 2.76
CA TRP A 203 -20.19 7.97 2.15
C TRP A 203 -19.61 6.95 3.11
N LEU A 204 -19.68 7.20 4.39
CA LEU A 204 -19.16 6.33 5.44
C LEU A 204 -20.22 5.35 5.99
N GLU A 205 -21.41 5.28 5.39
CA GLU A 205 -22.46 4.34 5.76
C GLU A 205 -22.33 3.02 5.00
N THR A 206 -22.34 1.90 5.73
CA THR A 206 -22.34 0.55 5.16
C THR A 206 -23.22 -0.37 5.99
N VAL A 207 -23.49 -1.59 5.48
CA VAL A 207 -24.29 -2.61 6.19
C VAL A 207 -23.73 -2.91 7.59
N ASP A 208 -22.41 -2.96 7.73
CA ASP A 208 -21.75 -3.29 8.98
C ASP A 208 -21.38 -2.04 9.81
N SER A 209 -21.63 -0.82 9.29
CA SER A 209 -21.48 0.47 9.97
C SER A 209 -22.65 1.41 9.65
N PRO A 210 -23.87 1.11 10.15
CA PRO A 210 -25.07 1.87 9.79
C PRO A 210 -25.25 3.19 10.58
N ASN A 211 -24.63 3.33 11.76
CA ASN A 211 -24.86 4.46 12.66
C ASN A 211 -23.86 5.59 12.42
N ILE A 212 -24.12 6.33 11.36
CA ILE A 212 -23.23 7.41 10.95
C ILE A 212 -23.36 8.67 11.82
N ASN A 213 -24.52 8.88 12.43
CA ASN A 213 -24.81 10.06 13.25
C ASN A 213 -24.06 10.06 14.59
N ASP A 214 -23.56 8.91 15.01
CA ASP A 214 -22.80 8.75 16.26
C ASP A 214 -21.30 9.07 16.10
N LYS A 215 -20.84 9.37 14.88
CA LYS A 215 -19.42 9.64 14.61
C LYS A 215 -19.02 11.03 15.09
N ALA A 216 -17.94 11.08 15.87
CA ALA A 216 -17.36 12.32 16.38
C ALA A 216 -16.66 13.11 15.25
N ILE A 217 -17.07 14.36 15.05
CA ILE A 217 -16.55 15.20 13.98
C ILE A 217 -15.76 16.38 14.55
N LEU A 218 -14.49 16.49 14.17
CA LEU A 218 -13.68 17.67 14.44
C LEU A 218 -13.84 18.69 13.29
N ARG A 219 -14.21 19.92 13.65
CA ARG A 219 -14.37 21.08 12.74
C ARG A 219 -13.56 22.26 13.26
N LEU A 220 -13.48 23.31 12.46
CA LEU A 220 -12.98 24.60 12.93
C LEU A 220 -13.80 25.05 14.14
N THR A 221 -13.11 25.52 15.17
CA THR A 221 -13.73 26.07 16.37
C THR A 221 -14.16 27.51 16.14
N PRO A 222 -14.99 28.10 17.03
CA PRO A 222 -15.29 29.55 16.95
C PRO A 222 -14.04 30.43 16.97
N ALA A 223 -13.02 30.05 17.73
CA ALA A 223 -11.73 30.77 17.79
C ALA A 223 -10.97 30.70 16.46
N ASP A 224 -11.06 29.56 15.74
CA ASP A 224 -10.48 29.43 14.41
C ASP A 224 -11.21 30.33 13.39
N LEU A 225 -12.54 30.40 13.47
CA LEU A 225 -13.35 31.23 12.56
C LEU A 225 -13.09 32.73 12.72
N ASP A 226 -12.66 33.17 13.92
CA ASP A 226 -12.26 34.55 14.21
C ASP A 226 -10.78 34.83 13.87
N ASN A 227 -10.04 33.82 13.46
CA ASN A 227 -8.62 33.94 13.14
C ASN A 227 -8.43 34.71 11.83
N LYS A 228 -7.71 35.82 11.86
CA LYS A 228 -7.49 36.73 10.71
C LYS A 228 -6.85 36.02 9.52
N HIS A 229 -5.95 35.06 9.76
CA HIS A 229 -5.29 34.31 8.69
C HIS A 229 -6.27 33.34 8.00
N ILE A 230 -7.07 32.61 8.78
CA ILE A 230 -8.12 31.73 8.23
C ILE A 230 -9.13 32.56 7.42
N ILE A 231 -9.58 33.71 7.96
CA ILE A 231 -10.49 34.63 7.25
C ILE A 231 -9.89 35.10 5.93
N SER A 232 -8.60 35.47 5.90
CA SER A 232 -7.96 35.91 4.64
C SER A 232 -7.93 34.81 3.60
N LEU A 233 -7.66 33.57 3.98
CA LEU A 233 -7.64 32.42 3.08
C LEU A 233 -9.02 32.02 2.55
N THR A 234 -10.03 32.01 3.43
CA THR A 234 -11.39 31.60 3.06
C THR A 234 -12.13 32.63 2.22
N LYS A 235 -11.79 33.92 2.39
CA LYS A 235 -12.38 35.05 1.64
C LYS A 235 -11.56 35.49 0.43
N ALA A 236 -10.44 34.81 0.14
CA ALA A 236 -9.62 35.12 -1.03
C ALA A 236 -10.44 35.05 -2.31
N LYS A 237 -10.62 36.22 -2.96
CA LYS A 237 -11.46 36.38 -4.16
C LYS A 237 -10.75 35.88 -5.41
N LYS A 238 -11.52 35.30 -6.34
CA LYS A 238 -11.07 34.82 -7.64
C LYS A 238 -12.16 35.13 -8.65
N ASN A 239 -11.78 35.72 -9.79
CA ASN A 239 -12.72 36.05 -10.84
C ASN A 239 -13.00 34.81 -11.70
N LEU A 240 -14.26 34.32 -11.69
CA LEU A 240 -14.69 33.13 -12.43
C LEU A 240 -15.20 33.52 -13.80
N GLN A 241 -14.62 32.91 -14.86
CA GLN A 241 -14.98 33.14 -16.25
C GLN A 241 -15.12 31.82 -17.01
N PHE A 242 -15.88 31.84 -18.12
CA PHE A 242 -15.95 30.72 -19.07
C PHE A 242 -15.29 31.11 -20.37
N MET A 243 -14.59 30.18 -21.00
CA MET A 243 -13.97 30.30 -22.30
C MET A 243 -14.30 29.10 -23.17
N GLU A 244 -14.67 29.33 -24.42
CA GLU A 244 -14.84 28.26 -25.39
C GLU A 244 -13.50 27.53 -25.62
N PHE A 245 -13.54 26.21 -25.68
CA PHE A 245 -12.42 25.34 -25.90
C PHE A 245 -12.74 24.34 -27.02
N ASP A 246 -11.98 24.37 -28.09
CA ASP A 246 -12.06 23.40 -29.17
C ASP A 246 -10.77 22.55 -29.20
N THR A 247 -10.92 21.25 -29.03
CA THR A 247 -9.81 20.30 -29.12
C THR A 247 -9.18 20.22 -30.51
N LYS A 248 -9.83 20.74 -31.54
CA LYS A 248 -9.28 20.83 -32.89
C LYS A 248 -8.44 22.10 -33.09
N GLU A 249 -8.66 23.14 -32.29
CA GLU A 249 -8.00 24.46 -32.40
C GLU A 249 -7.13 24.73 -31.14
N LEU A 250 -6.27 23.80 -30.78
CA LEU A 250 -5.40 23.87 -29.59
C LEU A 250 -4.48 25.09 -29.58
N SER A 251 -4.14 25.64 -30.79
CA SER A 251 -3.33 26.83 -30.91
C SER A 251 -3.99 28.08 -30.34
N ASP A 252 -5.29 28.21 -30.41
CA ASP A 252 -6.01 29.38 -29.89
C ASP A 252 -6.07 29.35 -28.37
N THR A 253 -6.32 28.16 -27.80
CA THR A 253 -6.25 28.00 -26.37
C THR A 253 -4.83 28.23 -25.83
N ALA A 254 -3.80 27.73 -26.51
CA ALA A 254 -2.41 27.95 -26.13
C ALA A 254 -2.06 29.45 -26.15
N ARG A 255 -2.54 30.20 -27.18
CA ARG A 255 -2.34 31.63 -27.30
C ARG A 255 -3.03 32.42 -26.17
N GLU A 256 -4.26 32.03 -25.79
CA GLU A 256 -4.98 32.70 -24.72
C GLU A 256 -4.34 32.38 -23.32
N ILE A 257 -3.83 31.16 -23.09
CA ILE A 257 -3.08 30.83 -21.90
C ILE A 257 -1.82 31.70 -21.78
N ILE A 258 -1.07 31.86 -22.88
CA ILE A 258 0.13 32.69 -22.91
C ILE A 258 -0.25 34.16 -22.65
N LYS A 259 -1.30 34.68 -23.31
CA LYS A 259 -1.76 36.07 -23.20
C LYS A 259 -2.16 36.43 -21.76
N ARG A 260 -2.81 35.51 -21.02
CA ARG A 260 -3.25 35.78 -19.65
C ARG A 260 -2.18 35.50 -18.60
N HIS A 261 -1.07 34.92 -18.99
CA HIS A 261 0.06 34.75 -18.08
C HIS A 261 0.65 36.12 -17.71
N LYS A 262 0.80 36.37 -16.41
CA LYS A 262 1.43 37.57 -15.87
C LYS A 262 2.84 37.26 -15.39
N ALA A 263 3.79 38.03 -15.89
CA ALA A 263 5.21 37.85 -15.49
C ALA A 263 5.38 37.85 -13.97
N GLY A 264 6.25 36.97 -13.46
CA GLY A 264 6.47 36.80 -12.03
C GLY A 264 5.42 35.96 -11.29
N THR A 265 4.41 35.44 -12.02
CA THR A 265 3.38 34.59 -11.41
C THR A 265 3.34 33.20 -12.06
N ARG A 266 2.59 32.27 -11.48
CA ARG A 266 2.27 30.99 -12.12
C ARG A 266 0.90 31.04 -12.77
N THR A 267 0.80 30.43 -13.94
CA THR A 267 -0.47 30.11 -14.62
C THR A 267 -0.62 28.61 -14.68
N PHE A 268 -1.70 28.07 -14.15
CA PHE A 268 -2.02 26.65 -14.24
C PHE A 268 -3.02 26.39 -15.35
N ALA A 269 -2.80 25.33 -16.14
CA ALA A 269 -3.70 24.84 -17.15
C ALA A 269 -3.95 23.35 -16.92
N ILE A 270 -5.12 23.01 -16.37
CA ILE A 270 -5.45 21.65 -15.90
C ILE A 270 -6.40 20.99 -16.90
N PHE A 271 -5.96 19.86 -17.45
CA PHE A 271 -6.71 19.05 -18.41
C PHE A 271 -7.06 17.68 -17.82
N ASN A 272 -8.16 17.10 -18.29
CA ASN A 272 -8.66 15.83 -17.75
C ASN A 272 -7.89 14.61 -18.25
N THR A 273 -7.18 14.71 -19.38
CA THR A 273 -6.42 13.60 -19.95
C THR A 273 -4.96 13.99 -20.21
N VAL A 274 -4.05 13.01 -20.07
CA VAL A 274 -2.62 13.18 -20.36
C VAL A 274 -2.42 13.65 -21.81
N LYS A 275 -3.19 13.11 -22.75
CA LYS A 275 -3.09 13.50 -24.16
C LYS A 275 -3.36 15.00 -24.37
N LYS A 276 -4.48 15.53 -23.84
CA LYS A 276 -4.81 16.96 -23.97
C LYS A 276 -3.76 17.85 -23.31
N ALA A 277 -3.30 17.49 -22.11
CA ALA A 277 -2.24 18.22 -21.42
C ALA A 277 -0.94 18.25 -22.24
N THR A 278 -0.54 17.11 -22.80
CA THR A 278 0.66 16.99 -23.65
C THR A 278 0.52 17.80 -24.94
N ASP A 279 -0.63 17.72 -25.62
CA ASP A 279 -0.86 18.41 -26.89
C ASP A 279 -0.87 19.94 -26.69
N ILE A 280 -1.47 20.45 -25.62
CA ILE A 280 -1.43 21.86 -25.25
C ILE A 280 -0.02 22.31 -24.87
N SER A 281 0.72 21.51 -24.09
CA SER A 281 2.12 21.82 -23.75
C SER A 281 2.98 21.98 -25.02
N LYS A 282 2.85 21.04 -25.97
CA LYS A 282 3.51 21.12 -27.28
C LYS A 282 3.12 22.39 -28.05
N ALA A 283 1.83 22.75 -28.03
CA ALA A 283 1.34 23.96 -28.71
C ALA A 283 1.92 25.23 -28.07
N ILE A 284 1.98 25.33 -26.76
CA ILE A 284 2.56 26.47 -26.05
C ILE A 284 4.07 26.56 -26.32
N GLU A 285 4.81 25.47 -26.20
CA GLU A 285 6.27 25.44 -26.46
C GLU A 285 6.62 25.84 -27.89
N LYS A 286 5.82 25.41 -28.86
CA LYS A 286 5.98 25.80 -30.27
C LYS A 286 5.90 27.32 -30.50
N MET A 287 5.15 28.03 -29.67
CA MET A 287 5.00 29.51 -29.71
C MET A 287 6.17 30.25 -29.04
N LYS A 288 7.09 29.55 -28.39
CA LYS A 288 8.28 30.09 -27.70
C LYS A 288 7.95 31.26 -26.77
N PRO A 289 7.16 31.04 -25.69
CA PRO A 289 6.58 32.14 -24.89
C PRO A 289 7.62 32.94 -24.08
N GLY A 290 8.89 32.59 -24.06
CA GLY A 290 9.94 33.34 -23.34
C GLY A 290 10.05 33.08 -21.85
N PHE A 291 9.24 32.15 -21.32
CA PHE A 291 9.26 31.66 -19.93
C PHE A 291 9.06 30.15 -19.88
N PRO A 292 9.41 29.51 -18.76
CA PRO A 292 9.31 28.06 -18.63
C PRO A 292 7.88 27.53 -18.82
N VAL A 293 7.78 26.43 -19.57
CA VAL A 293 6.59 25.59 -19.63
C VAL A 293 6.90 24.29 -18.90
N ILE A 294 6.06 23.90 -17.95
CA ILE A 294 6.26 22.73 -17.11
C ILE A 294 5.07 21.80 -17.30
N LEU A 295 5.34 20.58 -17.82
CA LEU A 295 4.31 19.54 -17.97
C LEU A 295 4.38 18.55 -16.82
N ILE A 296 3.23 18.27 -16.18
CA ILE A 296 3.13 17.36 -15.05
C ILE A 296 1.95 16.42 -15.20
N HIS A 297 2.22 15.11 -15.28
CA HIS A 297 1.20 14.06 -15.28
C HIS A 297 1.76 12.73 -14.77
N SER A 298 0.91 11.71 -14.62
CA SER A 298 1.25 10.41 -14.03
C SER A 298 2.12 9.50 -14.92
N GLN A 299 2.23 9.78 -16.22
CA GLN A 299 2.91 8.93 -17.21
C GLN A 299 4.37 9.35 -17.47
N PHE A 300 5.03 9.96 -16.50
CA PHE A 300 6.48 10.14 -16.46
C PHE A 300 7.14 9.04 -15.62
N ARG A 301 8.40 8.69 -15.94
CA ARG A 301 9.25 7.97 -15.00
C ARG A 301 9.42 8.82 -13.75
N GLU A 302 9.64 8.18 -12.63
CA GLU A 302 9.66 8.90 -11.36
C GLU A 302 10.75 9.96 -11.30
N GLU A 303 11.95 9.67 -11.79
CA GLU A 303 13.03 10.65 -11.84
C GLU A 303 12.65 11.91 -12.65
N ASP A 304 12.04 11.73 -13.83
CA ASP A 304 11.63 12.83 -14.69
C ASP A 304 10.48 13.64 -14.05
N ARG A 305 9.57 12.95 -13.36
CA ARG A 305 8.48 13.58 -12.61
C ARG A 305 9.00 14.41 -11.44
N LYS A 306 9.95 13.87 -10.65
CA LYS A 306 10.61 14.62 -9.56
C LYS A 306 11.29 15.87 -10.08
N LYS A 307 11.95 15.79 -11.23
CA LYS A 307 12.58 16.93 -11.90
C LYS A 307 11.57 18.03 -12.26
N ASN A 308 10.41 17.64 -12.84
CA ASN A 308 9.37 18.58 -13.19
C ASN A 308 8.68 19.18 -11.96
N LEU A 309 8.48 18.40 -10.89
CA LEU A 309 7.95 18.90 -9.62
C LEU A 309 8.92 19.88 -8.95
N ASN A 310 10.22 19.60 -8.94
CA ASN A 310 11.22 20.52 -8.41
C ASN A 310 11.23 21.84 -9.20
N ARG A 311 11.12 21.80 -10.53
CA ARG A 311 10.95 23.00 -11.35
C ARG A 311 9.69 23.77 -10.96
N LEU A 312 8.56 23.10 -10.75
CA LEU A 312 7.33 23.73 -10.28
C LEU A 312 7.51 24.44 -8.93
N MET A 313 8.27 23.86 -8.00
CA MET A 313 8.50 24.46 -6.67
C MET A 313 9.42 25.68 -6.73
N THR A 314 10.40 25.68 -7.63
CA THR A 314 11.44 26.72 -7.74
C THR A 314 11.06 27.86 -8.68
N GLU A 315 10.32 27.56 -9.77
CA GLU A 315 9.96 28.54 -10.80
C GLU A 315 8.69 29.30 -10.41
N ASN A 316 8.85 30.59 -10.10
CA ASN A 316 7.70 31.47 -9.80
C ASN A 316 7.08 32.10 -11.03
N ASN A 317 7.76 32.09 -12.18
CA ASN A 317 7.32 32.65 -13.45
C ASN A 317 7.22 31.53 -14.49
N ALA A 318 6.10 30.82 -14.52
CA ALA A 318 5.94 29.66 -15.39
C ALA A 318 4.47 29.40 -15.76
N ILE A 319 4.26 28.82 -16.95
CA ILE A 319 3.02 28.12 -17.29
C ILE A 319 3.18 26.66 -16.94
N VAL A 320 2.25 26.14 -16.13
CA VAL A 320 2.21 24.75 -15.69
C VAL A 320 1.01 24.08 -16.35
N VAL A 321 1.28 23.13 -17.23
CA VAL A 321 0.26 22.29 -17.84
C VAL A 321 0.21 20.97 -17.08
N SER A 322 -0.95 20.60 -16.62
CA SER A 322 -1.07 19.40 -15.77
C SER A 322 -2.38 18.66 -15.98
N THR A 323 -2.42 17.46 -15.44
CA THR A 323 -3.66 16.69 -15.22
C THR A 323 -4.08 16.78 -13.74
N GLN A 324 -4.93 15.88 -13.27
CA GLN A 324 -5.40 15.83 -11.88
C GLN A 324 -4.26 15.75 -10.83
N VAL A 325 -3.04 15.47 -11.24
CA VAL A 325 -1.88 15.37 -10.35
C VAL A 325 -1.65 16.65 -9.52
N ILE A 326 -2.09 17.82 -10.03
CA ILE A 326 -1.94 19.09 -9.32
C ILE A 326 -3.11 19.40 -8.35
N GLU A 327 -4.23 18.68 -8.46
CA GLU A 327 -5.40 18.87 -7.57
C GLU A 327 -5.03 18.59 -6.13
N ALA A 328 -4.21 17.57 -5.92
CA ALA A 328 -3.72 17.17 -4.62
C ALA A 328 -2.19 17.02 -4.66
N GLY A 329 -1.52 17.26 -3.56
CA GLY A 329 -0.10 16.93 -3.43
C GLY A 329 0.90 18.01 -3.79
N VAL A 330 0.47 19.19 -4.21
CA VAL A 330 1.42 20.29 -4.47
C VAL A 330 0.99 21.54 -3.72
N ASP A 331 1.87 22.00 -2.83
CA ASP A 331 1.60 23.20 -2.03
C ASP A 331 2.09 24.46 -2.76
N VAL A 332 1.40 24.76 -3.88
CA VAL A 332 1.70 25.91 -4.74
C VAL A 332 0.44 26.69 -5.04
N SER A 333 0.64 27.97 -5.32
CA SER A 333 -0.40 28.92 -5.70
C SER A 333 -0.18 29.41 -7.12
N CYS A 334 -1.27 29.67 -7.84
CA CYS A 334 -1.24 30.36 -9.12
C CYS A 334 -2.13 31.61 -9.09
N ARG A 335 -1.81 32.58 -9.93
CA ARG A 335 -2.67 33.76 -10.16
C ARG A 335 -3.79 33.43 -11.13
N THR A 336 -3.49 32.75 -12.21
CA THR A 336 -4.44 32.40 -13.28
C THR A 336 -4.57 30.86 -13.35
N LEU A 337 -5.81 30.39 -13.32
CA LEU A 337 -6.14 28.97 -13.44
C LEU A 337 -7.04 28.76 -14.67
N PHE A 338 -6.56 27.99 -15.64
CA PHE A 338 -7.40 27.39 -16.67
C PHE A 338 -7.73 25.95 -16.25
N THR A 339 -8.98 25.56 -16.36
CA THR A 339 -9.38 24.19 -16.05
C THR A 339 -10.48 23.69 -16.95
N GLU A 340 -10.36 22.45 -17.45
CA GLU A 340 -11.51 21.74 -18.01
C GLU A 340 -12.57 21.50 -16.93
N LEU A 341 -13.81 21.28 -17.37
CA LEU A 341 -14.90 20.83 -16.50
C LEU A 341 -14.51 19.48 -15.87
N ALA A 342 -14.74 19.35 -14.57
CA ALA A 342 -14.45 18.16 -13.78
C ALA A 342 -15.56 17.96 -12.74
N PRO A 343 -15.64 16.83 -12.05
CA PRO A 343 -16.53 16.64 -10.91
C PRO A 343 -16.37 17.77 -9.89
N TRP A 344 -17.46 18.17 -9.24
CA TRP A 344 -17.46 19.35 -8.36
C TRP A 344 -16.37 19.34 -7.29
N HIS A 345 -16.12 18.19 -6.68
CA HIS A 345 -15.04 18.04 -5.70
C HIS A 345 -13.65 18.32 -6.29
N SER A 346 -13.38 17.88 -7.52
CA SER A 346 -12.14 18.17 -8.24
C SER A 346 -12.03 19.66 -8.56
N LEU A 347 -13.13 20.29 -9.00
CA LEU A 347 -13.15 21.74 -9.26
C LEU A 347 -12.83 22.54 -7.99
N ILE A 348 -13.40 22.19 -6.85
CA ILE A 348 -13.08 22.85 -5.57
C ILE A 348 -11.58 22.75 -5.26
N GLN A 349 -10.97 21.60 -5.48
CA GLN A 349 -9.53 21.41 -5.26
C GLN A 349 -8.67 22.22 -6.23
N ARG A 350 -9.07 22.27 -7.53
CA ARG A 350 -8.42 23.11 -8.54
C ARG A 350 -8.56 24.60 -8.18
N PHE A 351 -9.74 25.04 -7.79
CA PHE A 351 -9.98 26.43 -7.34
C PHE A 351 -9.16 26.77 -6.10
N GLY A 352 -8.95 25.80 -5.22
CA GLY A 352 -8.06 25.94 -4.06
C GLY A 352 -6.57 26.10 -4.41
N ARG A 353 -6.16 25.91 -5.68
CA ARG A 353 -4.81 26.20 -6.17
C ARG A 353 -4.66 27.62 -6.71
N CYS A 354 -5.75 28.27 -7.04
CA CYS A 354 -5.77 29.67 -7.47
C CYS A 354 -5.84 30.58 -6.24
N ASN A 355 -4.93 31.55 -6.13
CA ASN A 355 -4.85 32.50 -5.02
C ASN A 355 -4.92 31.81 -3.64
N ARG A 356 -4.14 30.76 -3.49
CA ARG A 356 -4.19 29.85 -2.35
C ARG A 356 -3.86 30.52 -1.03
N TYR A 357 -2.94 31.49 -1.08
CA TYR A 357 -2.46 32.21 0.10
C TYR A 357 -3.00 33.64 0.18
N ALA A 358 -4.05 33.97 -0.58
CA ALA A 358 -4.62 35.31 -0.65
C ALA A 358 -3.59 36.40 -1.06
N GLU A 359 -2.70 36.07 -1.99
CA GLU A 359 -1.55 36.87 -2.41
C GLU A 359 -1.82 37.75 -3.64
N PHE A 360 -2.96 37.50 -4.32
CA PHE A 360 -3.35 38.22 -5.54
C PHE A 360 -4.73 38.85 -5.44
N ASP A 361 -4.84 40.16 -5.74
CA ASP A 361 -6.12 40.84 -5.79
C ASP A 361 -6.86 40.62 -7.14
N ASP A 362 -6.14 40.20 -8.18
CA ASP A 362 -6.61 40.02 -9.54
C ASP A 362 -6.54 38.53 -10.00
N ALA A 363 -6.71 37.61 -9.06
CA ALA A 363 -6.74 36.20 -9.39
C ALA A 363 -7.95 35.80 -10.23
N GLU A 364 -7.74 34.90 -11.21
CA GLU A 364 -8.78 34.48 -12.12
C GLU A 364 -8.82 32.97 -12.35
N ILE A 365 -10.04 32.44 -12.51
CA ILE A 365 -10.34 31.06 -12.88
C ILE A 365 -11.08 31.07 -14.20
N ILE A 366 -10.56 30.34 -15.18
CA ILE A 366 -11.15 30.20 -16.51
C ILE A 366 -11.57 28.74 -16.70
N ILE A 367 -12.88 28.51 -16.78
CA ILE A 367 -13.45 27.19 -17.10
C ILE A 367 -13.40 27.04 -18.64
N LEU A 368 -12.69 26.03 -19.10
CA LEU A 368 -12.61 25.64 -20.48
C LEU A 368 -13.88 24.88 -20.89
N ASN A 369 -14.67 25.48 -21.74
CA ASN A 369 -15.96 24.99 -22.21
C ASN A 369 -15.79 24.16 -23.50
N GLU A 370 -15.63 22.84 -23.38
CA GLU A 370 -15.61 21.93 -24.51
C GLU A 370 -17.02 21.42 -24.83
N ASN A 371 -17.78 22.19 -25.63
CA ASN A 371 -19.12 21.79 -26.14
C ASN A 371 -20.07 21.21 -25.09
N TYR A 372 -20.25 21.91 -23.95
CA TYR A 372 -21.20 21.53 -22.91
C TYR A 372 -22.66 21.50 -23.34
N ASP A 373 -22.98 22.12 -24.47
CA ASP A 373 -24.33 22.03 -25.05
C ASP A 373 -24.68 20.63 -25.52
N GLU A 374 -23.71 19.84 -25.98
CA GLU A 374 -23.91 18.42 -26.26
C GLU A 374 -24.18 17.62 -24.97
N ILE A 375 -23.51 17.98 -23.86
CA ILE A 375 -23.74 17.39 -22.54
C ILE A 375 -25.15 17.72 -22.04
N ASN A 376 -25.61 18.95 -22.22
CA ASN A 376 -26.95 19.37 -21.83
C ASN A 376 -28.08 18.78 -22.72
N ASN A 377 -27.79 18.55 -23.98
CA ASN A 377 -28.76 18.12 -24.99
C ASN A 377 -28.81 16.60 -25.22
N ALA A 378 -27.89 15.82 -24.57
CA ALA A 378 -27.94 14.36 -24.65
C ALA A 378 -29.28 13.86 -24.10
N LYS A 379 -30.19 13.51 -25.00
CA LYS A 379 -31.41 12.79 -24.69
C LYS A 379 -31.00 11.39 -24.17
N ASN A 380 -31.80 10.78 -23.31
CA ASN A 380 -31.57 9.48 -22.66
C ASN A 380 -31.46 8.27 -23.61
N GLU A 381 -30.98 8.43 -24.82
CA GLU A 381 -30.76 7.34 -25.76
C GLU A 381 -29.37 6.72 -25.54
N GLU A 382 -29.32 5.39 -25.43
CA GLU A 382 -28.11 4.59 -25.09
C GLU A 382 -26.92 4.88 -26.02
N LYS A 383 -27.16 5.30 -27.24
CA LYS A 383 -26.14 5.64 -28.23
C LYS A 383 -25.47 6.99 -27.94
N ASP A 384 -26.25 7.97 -27.49
CA ASP A 384 -25.75 9.30 -27.11
C ASP A 384 -25.00 9.27 -25.78
N LEU A 385 -25.43 8.41 -24.85
CA LEU A 385 -24.73 8.14 -23.60
C LEU A 385 -23.34 7.51 -23.84
N ARG A 386 -23.20 6.62 -24.84
CA ARG A 386 -21.89 6.03 -25.18
C ARG A 386 -20.92 7.03 -25.82
N GLN A 387 -21.40 7.97 -26.63
CA GLN A 387 -20.56 9.01 -27.23
C GLN A 387 -20.18 10.09 -26.22
N SER A 388 -21.14 10.52 -25.42
CA SER A 388 -20.92 11.50 -24.34
C SER A 388 -20.01 10.93 -23.26
N GLY A 389 -20.12 9.63 -22.95
CA GLY A 389 -19.21 8.94 -22.03
C GLY A 389 -17.75 8.93 -22.48
N LYS A 390 -17.48 8.83 -23.80
CA LYS A 390 -16.10 8.92 -24.34
C LYS A 390 -15.49 10.32 -24.20
N LYS A 391 -16.30 11.39 -24.34
CA LYS A 391 -15.84 12.78 -24.16
C LYS A 391 -15.65 13.16 -22.70
N ALA A 392 -16.41 12.52 -21.78
CA ALA A 392 -16.32 12.77 -20.35
C ALA A 392 -15.09 12.15 -19.68
N LEU A 393 -14.41 11.21 -20.34
CA LEU A 393 -13.26 10.49 -19.76
C LEU A 393 -12.21 11.46 -19.18
N PRO A 394 -11.64 11.15 -18.02
CA PRO A 394 -11.79 9.91 -17.21
C PRO A 394 -13.01 9.90 -16.28
N TYR A 395 -13.83 10.91 -16.29
CA TYR A 395 -14.99 11.07 -15.40
C TYR A 395 -16.27 10.51 -16.01
N GLU A 396 -17.29 10.36 -15.15
CA GLU A 396 -18.62 10.01 -15.62
C GLU A 396 -19.36 11.27 -16.13
N TYR A 397 -20.10 11.10 -17.20
CA TYR A 397 -20.90 12.17 -17.81
C TYR A 397 -21.83 12.86 -16.79
N ARG A 398 -22.45 12.10 -15.89
CA ARG A 398 -23.35 12.60 -14.87
C ARG A 398 -22.68 13.61 -13.93
N ASP A 399 -21.46 13.30 -13.49
CA ASP A 399 -20.72 14.15 -12.55
C ASP A 399 -20.34 15.49 -13.20
N LEU A 400 -20.00 15.46 -14.49
CA LEU A 400 -19.72 16.66 -15.24
C LEU A 400 -20.98 17.52 -15.46
N LYS A 401 -22.12 16.88 -15.74
CA LYS A 401 -23.40 17.58 -15.90
C LYS A 401 -23.81 18.27 -14.61
N GLU A 402 -23.72 17.59 -13.48
CA GLU A 402 -24.01 18.15 -12.15
C GLU A 402 -23.11 19.36 -11.85
N SER A 403 -21.81 19.23 -12.12
CA SER A 403 -20.85 20.33 -11.96
C SER A 403 -21.17 21.54 -12.83
N LEU A 404 -21.61 21.31 -14.07
CA LEU A 404 -22.02 22.36 -14.98
C LEU A 404 -23.26 23.11 -14.48
N GLU A 405 -24.28 22.39 -13.98
CA GLU A 405 -25.48 22.96 -13.39
C GLU A 405 -25.14 23.85 -12.18
N ILE A 406 -24.22 23.38 -11.32
CA ILE A 406 -23.73 24.17 -10.20
C ILE A 406 -23.04 25.46 -10.66
N LEU A 407 -22.12 25.34 -11.64
CA LEU A 407 -21.38 26.50 -12.17
C LEU A 407 -22.29 27.51 -12.82
N LYS A 408 -23.37 27.09 -13.52
CA LYS A 408 -24.40 27.98 -14.08
C LYS A 408 -25.19 28.73 -13.01
N GLY A 409 -25.37 28.10 -11.82
CA GLY A 409 -26.01 28.74 -10.66
C GLY A 409 -25.13 29.77 -9.95
N ILE A 410 -23.80 29.69 -10.14
CA ILE A 410 -22.86 30.67 -9.62
C ILE A 410 -22.84 31.84 -10.61
N HIS A 411 -23.40 33.00 -10.21
CA HIS A 411 -23.32 34.21 -11.05
C HIS A 411 -21.87 34.51 -11.40
N GLN A 412 -21.60 34.83 -12.68
CA GLN A 412 -20.29 35.30 -13.12
C GLN A 412 -19.81 36.42 -12.20
N GLY A 413 -18.62 36.25 -11.63
CA GLY A 413 -18.09 37.23 -10.68
C GLY A 413 -17.03 36.62 -9.77
N PHE A 414 -16.83 37.24 -8.63
CA PHE A 414 -15.84 36.76 -7.66
C PHE A 414 -16.37 35.58 -6.84
N VAL A 415 -15.61 34.49 -6.83
CA VAL A 415 -15.81 33.33 -5.96
C VAL A 415 -14.75 33.27 -4.89
N SER A 416 -15.10 32.73 -3.73
CA SER A 416 -14.18 32.42 -2.65
C SER A 416 -14.54 31.05 -2.04
N ILE A 417 -13.72 30.47 -1.20
CA ILE A 417 -14.04 29.19 -0.53
C ILE A 417 -15.35 29.30 0.24
N GLU A 418 -15.59 30.45 0.88
CA GLU A 418 -16.81 30.71 1.66
C GLU A 418 -18.08 30.82 0.79
N THR A 419 -17.96 31.29 -0.46
CA THR A 419 -19.11 31.48 -1.36
C THR A 419 -19.40 30.30 -2.26
N LEU A 420 -18.52 29.29 -2.31
CA LEU A 420 -18.76 28.08 -3.07
C LEU A 420 -19.84 27.22 -2.38
N PRO A 421 -20.84 26.72 -3.13
CA PRO A 421 -21.90 25.93 -2.54
C PRO A 421 -21.35 24.59 -1.96
N GLU A 422 -21.72 24.32 -0.70
CA GLU A 422 -21.57 22.99 -0.13
C GLU A 422 -22.62 22.07 -0.77
N ILE A 423 -22.19 21.17 -1.63
CA ILE A 423 -23.08 20.23 -2.28
C ILE A 423 -22.83 18.84 -1.74
N LYS A 424 -23.91 18.22 -1.26
CA LYS A 424 -23.92 16.79 -0.90
C LYS A 424 -23.93 15.96 -2.20
N LEU A 425 -22.75 15.65 -2.70
CA LEU A 425 -22.62 14.76 -3.84
C LEU A 425 -23.07 13.36 -3.45
N LYS A 426 -24.04 12.83 -4.19
CA LYS A 426 -24.44 11.43 -4.02
C LYS A 426 -23.39 10.53 -4.70
N LEU A 427 -22.71 9.72 -3.95
CA LEU A 427 -21.93 8.60 -4.51
C LEU A 427 -22.92 7.58 -5.11
N ASN A 428 -23.27 7.74 -6.39
CA ASN A 428 -24.02 6.73 -7.11
C ASN A 428 -23.10 5.68 -7.73
N ILE A 429 -22.13 5.23 -6.99
CA ILE A 429 -21.22 4.20 -7.46
C ILE A 429 -21.82 2.87 -7.03
N LEU A 430 -22.09 1.98 -7.99
CA LEU A 430 -22.24 0.57 -7.73
C LEU A 430 -20.88 0.04 -7.22
N ASN A 431 -20.66 0.21 -5.94
CA ASN A 431 -19.41 -0.20 -5.32
C ASN A 431 -19.45 -1.68 -4.99
N HIS A 432 -18.37 -2.35 -5.28
CA HIS A 432 -18.11 -3.64 -4.67
C HIS A 432 -17.77 -3.41 -3.20
N VAL A 433 -18.69 -3.81 -2.33
CA VAL A 433 -18.47 -3.73 -0.88
C VAL A 433 -17.95 -5.08 -0.40
N ILE A 434 -16.80 -5.07 0.25
CA ILE A 434 -16.23 -6.27 0.85
C ILE A 434 -17.14 -6.75 2.00
N ARG A 435 -17.51 -8.03 1.97
CA ARG A 435 -18.39 -8.65 2.96
C ARG A 435 -17.58 -9.44 3.99
N LYS A 436 -18.22 -9.77 5.09
CA LYS A 436 -17.65 -10.69 6.11
C LYS A 436 -17.10 -11.98 5.51
N LYS A 437 -17.83 -12.59 4.57
CA LYS A 437 -17.39 -13.79 3.86
C LYS A 437 -16.09 -13.54 3.10
N ASP A 438 -16.01 -12.43 2.39
CA ASP A 438 -14.86 -12.12 1.52
C ASP A 438 -13.58 -11.95 2.34
N ILE A 439 -13.63 -11.23 3.48
CA ILE A 439 -12.45 -11.07 4.34
C ILE A 439 -12.00 -12.37 5.00
N LEU A 440 -12.93 -13.26 5.33
CA LEU A 440 -12.60 -14.60 5.85
C LEU A 440 -11.97 -15.48 4.77
N GLU A 441 -12.43 -15.40 3.52
CA GLU A 441 -11.81 -16.08 2.37
C GLU A 441 -10.41 -15.50 2.07
N LEU A 442 -10.24 -14.18 2.17
CA LEU A 442 -8.93 -13.54 2.02
C LEU A 442 -7.94 -13.92 3.13
N PHE A 443 -8.39 -14.41 4.28
CA PHE A 443 -7.51 -14.92 5.31
C PHE A 443 -6.72 -16.15 4.86
N ASP A 444 -7.29 -17.01 4.00
CA ASP A 444 -6.55 -18.09 3.35
C ASP A 444 -5.68 -17.52 2.22
N THR A 445 -4.38 -17.61 2.38
CA THR A 445 -3.39 -17.20 1.37
C THR A 445 -2.95 -18.32 0.44
N THR A 446 -3.55 -19.50 0.52
CA THR A 446 -3.29 -20.60 -0.41
C THR A 446 -3.82 -20.25 -1.79
N ARG A 447 -3.04 -20.51 -2.85
CA ARG A 447 -3.52 -20.36 -4.24
C ARG A 447 -4.69 -21.30 -4.50
N ASP A 448 -5.63 -20.87 -5.34
CA ASP A 448 -6.67 -21.77 -5.82
C ASP A 448 -6.10 -22.86 -6.78
N ILE A 449 -6.95 -23.76 -7.24
CA ILE A 449 -6.54 -24.84 -8.15
C ILE A 449 -6.05 -24.27 -9.50
N SER A 450 -6.55 -23.10 -9.93
CA SER A 450 -6.12 -22.43 -11.16
C SER A 450 -4.76 -21.73 -11.02
N GLY A 451 -4.23 -21.64 -9.79
CA GLY A 451 -3.00 -20.92 -9.48
C GLY A 451 -3.17 -19.41 -9.37
N ASN A 452 -4.40 -18.89 -9.49
CA ASN A 452 -4.72 -17.48 -9.36
C ASN A 452 -4.94 -17.08 -7.91
N ASP A 453 -4.72 -15.80 -7.63
CA ASP A 453 -5.11 -15.16 -6.38
C ASP A 453 -6.44 -14.44 -6.56
N THR A 454 -7.21 -14.28 -5.48
CA THR A 454 -8.44 -13.48 -5.48
C THR A 454 -8.12 -12.04 -5.84
N ASP A 455 -8.73 -11.53 -6.91
CA ASP A 455 -8.59 -10.14 -7.34
C ASP A 455 -9.34 -9.21 -6.38
N ILE A 456 -8.59 -8.35 -5.68
CA ILE A 456 -9.12 -7.34 -4.77
C ILE A 456 -9.17 -5.94 -5.38
N SER A 457 -8.80 -5.78 -6.63
CA SER A 457 -8.70 -4.46 -7.29
C SER A 457 -10.01 -3.66 -7.20
N VAL A 458 -11.13 -4.36 -7.28
CA VAL A 458 -12.48 -3.78 -7.16
C VAL A 458 -12.80 -3.19 -5.78
N TYR A 459 -12.03 -3.54 -4.75
CA TYR A 459 -12.18 -3.03 -3.37
C TYR A 459 -11.22 -1.89 -3.05
N VAL A 460 -10.13 -1.75 -3.80
CA VAL A 460 -9.04 -0.81 -3.47
C VAL A 460 -8.81 0.29 -4.50
N ARG A 461 -9.40 0.16 -5.69
CA ARG A 461 -9.26 1.11 -6.81
C ARG A 461 -10.60 1.45 -7.42
N ASP A 462 -10.67 2.62 -8.07
CA ASP A 462 -11.75 2.91 -9.01
C ASP A 462 -11.61 2.07 -10.28
N ARG A 463 -12.75 1.73 -10.89
CA ARG A 463 -12.84 0.95 -12.15
C ARG A 463 -12.07 1.56 -13.32
N ASN A 464 -11.68 2.83 -13.23
CA ASN A 464 -11.09 3.60 -14.32
C ASN A 464 -9.55 3.68 -14.27
N ASP A 465 -8.88 3.13 -13.24
CA ASP A 465 -7.42 3.13 -13.17
C ASP A 465 -6.83 1.85 -13.77
N PHE A 466 -6.79 1.82 -15.10
CA PHE A 466 -6.28 0.70 -15.89
C PHE A 466 -4.85 0.95 -16.34
N ASN A 467 -3.90 1.07 -15.42
CA ASN A 467 -2.49 1.26 -15.74
C ASN A 467 -1.65 0.04 -15.33
N VAL A 468 -0.57 -0.17 -16.08
CA VAL A 468 0.55 -1.04 -15.74
C VAL A 468 1.77 -0.19 -15.46
N GLN A 469 2.78 -0.76 -14.81
CA GLN A 469 4.10 -0.15 -14.67
C GLN A 469 5.01 -0.70 -15.77
N VAL A 470 5.67 0.17 -16.51
CA VAL A 470 6.63 -0.23 -17.55
C VAL A 470 8.03 0.30 -17.22
N PHE A 471 9.05 -0.43 -17.65
CA PHE A 471 10.44 -0.01 -17.54
C PHE A 471 11.24 -0.54 -18.72
N TRP A 472 12.43 0.03 -18.94
CA TRP A 472 13.25 -0.28 -20.12
C TRP A 472 14.57 -0.93 -19.73
N ARG A 473 14.99 -1.91 -20.56
CA ARG A 473 16.28 -2.57 -20.47
C ARG A 473 16.95 -2.62 -21.85
N ASP A 474 18.28 -2.58 -21.85
CA ASP A 474 19.08 -2.90 -23.04
C ASP A 474 19.16 -4.42 -23.19
N ILE A 475 18.28 -4.98 -24.00
CA ILE A 475 18.19 -6.44 -24.20
C ILE A 475 19.10 -6.83 -25.34
N VAL A 476 20.25 -7.48 -25.04
CA VAL A 476 21.22 -7.96 -26.01
C VAL A 476 20.84 -9.38 -26.44
N GLY A 477 20.46 -9.53 -27.67
CA GLY A 477 20.15 -10.82 -28.30
C GLY A 477 18.65 -11.09 -28.43
N LYS A 478 18.28 -11.75 -29.53
CA LYS A 478 16.90 -12.21 -29.77
C LYS A 478 16.70 -13.59 -29.13
N SER A 479 16.74 -13.70 -27.80
CA SER A 479 16.29 -14.92 -27.16
C SER A 479 14.77 -14.86 -26.98
N ASP A 480 14.10 -15.82 -27.56
CA ASP A 480 12.63 -15.87 -27.63
C ASP A 480 11.96 -16.37 -26.36
N GLU A 481 12.67 -16.77 -25.29
CA GLU A 481 12.03 -17.53 -24.23
C GLU A 481 12.09 -16.92 -22.83
N VAL A 482 13.20 -16.88 -22.15
CA VAL A 482 13.29 -16.42 -20.77
C VAL A 482 14.54 -15.57 -20.58
N ILE A 483 14.39 -14.44 -19.90
CA ILE A 483 15.52 -13.62 -19.47
C ILE A 483 15.72 -13.87 -17.97
N ASP A 484 16.68 -14.73 -17.64
CA ASP A 484 16.93 -15.14 -16.25
C ASP A 484 17.75 -14.12 -15.45
N SER A 485 18.47 -13.22 -16.14
CA SER A 485 19.50 -12.39 -15.55
C SER A 485 19.06 -10.96 -15.22
N GLU A 486 17.83 -10.59 -15.55
CA GLU A 486 17.36 -9.22 -15.32
C GLU A 486 16.68 -9.06 -13.96
N ASP A 487 17.19 -8.12 -13.19
CA ASP A 487 16.62 -7.77 -11.88
C ASP A 487 15.27 -7.06 -12.01
N PHE A 488 14.52 -7.06 -10.92
CA PHE A 488 13.31 -6.26 -10.82
C PHE A 488 13.67 -4.77 -10.88
N PRO A 489 12.87 -3.92 -11.56
CA PRO A 489 13.19 -2.51 -11.73
C PRO A 489 13.16 -1.78 -10.39
N ALA A 490 14.09 -0.84 -10.24
CA ALA A 490 13.99 0.17 -9.20
C ALA A 490 12.83 1.12 -9.52
N LYS A 491 12.34 1.81 -8.50
CA LYS A 491 11.20 2.72 -8.59
C LYS A 491 11.42 3.83 -9.63
N GLU A 492 12.61 4.38 -9.65
CA GLU A 492 13.02 5.48 -10.52
C GLU A 492 12.86 5.15 -12.01
N GLU A 493 12.87 3.86 -12.33
CA GLU A 493 12.73 3.35 -13.68
C GLU A 493 11.28 3.22 -14.14
N LEU A 494 10.35 3.12 -13.20
CA LEU A 494 8.96 2.81 -13.48
C LEU A 494 8.22 4.00 -14.10
N CYS A 495 7.49 3.71 -15.17
CA CYS A 495 6.58 4.61 -15.85
C CYS A 495 5.18 3.99 -15.90
N SER A 496 4.16 4.76 -15.57
CA SER A 496 2.77 4.33 -15.68
C SER A 496 2.31 4.40 -17.13
N ALA A 497 1.79 3.30 -17.67
CA ALA A 497 1.27 3.21 -19.02
C ALA A 497 -0.15 2.60 -19.05
N PRO A 498 -1.07 3.09 -19.92
CA PRO A 498 -2.40 2.50 -20.03
C PRO A 498 -2.36 1.04 -20.46
N VAL A 499 -3.17 0.19 -19.84
CA VAL A 499 -3.34 -1.23 -20.23
C VAL A 499 -3.72 -1.36 -21.70
N SER A 500 -4.57 -0.45 -22.21
CA SER A 500 -4.99 -0.41 -23.62
C SER A 500 -3.82 -0.31 -24.58
N ASP A 501 -2.86 0.56 -24.26
CA ASP A 501 -1.70 0.84 -25.09
C ASP A 501 -0.78 -0.38 -25.13
N ILE A 502 -0.53 -0.97 -23.97
CA ILE A 502 0.30 -2.18 -23.88
C ILE A 502 -0.35 -3.37 -24.61
N ARG A 503 -1.65 -3.54 -24.48
CA ARG A 503 -2.41 -4.56 -25.22
C ARG A 503 -2.29 -4.34 -26.74
N GLU A 504 -2.32 -3.08 -27.18
CA GLU A 504 -2.11 -2.74 -28.58
C GLU A 504 -0.70 -3.11 -29.06
N LEU A 505 0.33 -2.85 -28.24
CA LEU A 505 1.70 -3.25 -28.55
C LEU A 505 1.84 -4.78 -28.69
N VAL A 506 1.21 -5.55 -27.78
CA VAL A 506 1.19 -7.02 -27.88
C VAL A 506 0.50 -7.49 -29.16
N LYS A 507 -0.64 -6.88 -29.54
CA LYS A 507 -1.33 -7.16 -30.81
C LYS A 507 -0.45 -6.85 -32.04
N LYS A 508 0.35 -5.79 -31.98
CA LYS A 508 1.33 -5.43 -32.99
C LYS A 508 2.60 -6.31 -32.98
N LYS A 509 2.61 -7.37 -32.15
CA LYS A 509 3.73 -8.32 -32.01
C LYS A 509 5.03 -7.68 -31.50
N ILE A 510 4.94 -6.58 -30.78
CA ILE A 510 6.07 -6.00 -30.05
C ILE A 510 6.40 -6.94 -28.88
N THR A 511 7.65 -7.27 -28.73
CA THR A 511 8.10 -8.16 -27.66
C THR A 511 8.15 -7.42 -26.33
N LEU A 512 7.35 -7.90 -25.39
CA LEU A 512 7.22 -7.39 -24.03
C LEU A 512 7.33 -8.58 -23.08
N TRP A 513 7.85 -8.34 -21.86
CA TRP A 513 8.05 -9.39 -20.88
C TRP A 513 7.37 -9.05 -19.56
N GLU A 514 6.87 -10.08 -18.87
CA GLU A 514 6.36 -10.03 -17.51
C GLU A 514 7.20 -10.93 -16.59
N LYS A 515 7.29 -10.56 -15.29
CA LYS A 515 8.00 -11.39 -14.31
C LYS A 515 7.21 -12.68 -14.06
N ASP A 516 7.90 -13.80 -14.19
CA ASP A 516 7.39 -15.08 -13.73
C ASP A 516 7.77 -15.26 -12.25
N TRP A 517 6.78 -15.17 -11.39
CA TRP A 517 6.97 -15.29 -9.94
C TRP A 517 7.08 -16.76 -9.49
N TYR A 518 6.83 -17.71 -10.41
CA TYR A 518 6.85 -19.13 -10.11
C TYR A 518 8.22 -19.76 -10.42
N ASP A 519 8.70 -19.56 -11.66
CA ASP A 519 9.95 -20.14 -12.14
C ASP A 519 11.12 -19.15 -12.06
N GLY A 520 10.88 -17.90 -11.67
CA GLY A 520 11.82 -16.80 -11.75
C GLY A 520 11.96 -16.26 -13.19
N GLY A 521 12.82 -15.30 -13.44
CA GLY A 521 13.05 -14.75 -14.76
C GLY A 521 11.89 -13.88 -15.32
N TRP A 522 12.04 -13.48 -16.59
CA TRP A 522 11.08 -12.67 -17.34
C TRP A 522 10.59 -13.43 -18.55
N THR A 523 9.28 -13.66 -18.65
CA THR A 523 8.65 -14.43 -19.74
C THR A 523 7.93 -13.51 -20.71
N LYS A 524 7.94 -13.89 -21.99
CA LYS A 524 7.33 -13.12 -23.07
C LYS A 524 5.80 -13.12 -22.95
N ILE A 525 5.20 -11.94 -23.03
CA ILE A 525 3.74 -11.77 -23.08
C ILE A 525 3.28 -12.10 -24.50
N ARG A 526 2.52 -13.18 -24.65
CA ARG A 526 2.02 -13.65 -25.96
C ARG A 526 0.56 -13.27 -26.23
N GLN A 527 -0.21 -13.02 -25.17
CA GLN A 527 -1.64 -12.75 -25.25
C GLN A 527 -1.97 -11.40 -24.62
N PRO A 528 -2.70 -10.52 -25.31
CA PRO A 528 -3.09 -9.20 -24.75
C PRO A 528 -3.87 -9.29 -23.45
N GLU A 529 -4.64 -10.36 -23.25
CA GLU A 529 -5.47 -10.62 -22.08
C GLU A 529 -4.64 -10.80 -20.79
N ARG A 530 -3.40 -11.22 -20.93
CA ARG A 530 -2.44 -11.34 -19.79
C ARG A 530 -2.01 -9.99 -19.24
N VAL A 531 -2.19 -8.91 -20.01
CA VAL A 531 -1.92 -7.54 -19.54
C VAL A 531 -3.08 -7.06 -18.71
N ILE A 532 -2.92 -7.08 -17.40
CA ILE A 532 -3.90 -6.63 -16.41
C ILE A 532 -3.33 -5.48 -15.56
N PRO A 533 -4.18 -4.64 -14.98
CA PRO A 533 -3.74 -3.53 -14.11
C PRO A 533 -2.81 -3.99 -13.00
N GLY A 534 -1.85 -3.15 -12.65
CA GLY A 534 -0.90 -3.40 -11.56
C GLY A 534 0.29 -4.29 -11.90
N LYS A 535 0.36 -4.87 -13.10
CA LYS A 535 1.55 -5.62 -13.55
C LYS A 535 2.72 -4.70 -13.84
N THR A 536 3.93 -5.26 -13.69
CA THR A 536 5.18 -4.65 -14.13
C THR A 536 5.65 -5.34 -15.41
N ILE A 537 5.92 -4.54 -16.44
CA ILE A 537 6.24 -5.01 -17.80
C ILE A 537 7.56 -4.43 -18.25
N MET A 538 8.45 -5.28 -18.74
CA MET A 538 9.73 -4.90 -19.30
C MET A 538 9.61 -4.67 -20.81
N ILE A 539 10.24 -3.60 -21.28
CA ILE A 539 10.29 -3.18 -22.68
C ILE A 539 11.76 -3.06 -23.10
N SER A 540 12.11 -3.49 -24.31
CA SER A 540 13.44 -3.19 -24.86
C SER A 540 13.61 -1.70 -25.07
N SER A 541 14.75 -1.15 -24.63
CA SER A 541 15.09 0.26 -24.78
C SER A 541 15.07 0.72 -26.24
N ASP A 542 15.35 -0.18 -27.19
CA ASP A 542 15.36 0.10 -28.63
C ASP A 542 13.95 0.26 -29.23
N HIS A 543 12.90 -0.12 -28.51
CA HIS A 543 11.52 0.07 -28.98
C HIS A 543 11.01 1.50 -28.85
N GLY A 544 11.63 2.32 -28.00
CA GLY A 544 11.16 3.69 -27.75
C GLY A 544 9.97 3.72 -26.80
N TYR A 545 8.91 4.43 -27.19
CA TYR A 545 7.66 4.67 -26.45
C TYR A 545 7.79 5.59 -25.24
N TYR A 546 8.86 6.39 -25.18
CA TYR A 546 9.05 7.41 -24.16
C TYR A 546 9.72 8.65 -24.78
N SER A 547 9.30 9.83 -24.33
CA SER A 547 9.83 11.10 -24.79
C SER A 547 9.96 12.11 -23.65
N ASN A 548 10.35 13.35 -23.95
CA ASN A 548 10.33 14.48 -23.00
C ASN A 548 8.91 14.79 -22.48
N TYR A 549 7.89 14.19 -23.07
CA TYR A 549 6.50 14.32 -22.67
C TYR A 549 5.98 13.07 -21.92
N GLY A 550 6.87 12.19 -21.43
CA GLY A 550 6.53 10.96 -20.75
C GLY A 550 6.23 9.78 -21.70
N TRP A 551 5.31 8.90 -21.33
CA TRP A 551 4.86 7.78 -22.15
C TRP A 551 4.29 8.28 -23.47
N ASP A 552 4.85 7.82 -24.58
CA ASP A 552 4.52 8.31 -25.91
C ASP A 552 4.59 7.18 -26.95
N LEU A 553 3.44 6.65 -27.35
CA LEU A 553 3.34 5.58 -28.36
C LEU A 553 3.92 5.95 -29.73
N SER A 554 4.09 7.25 -30.01
CA SER A 554 4.65 7.74 -31.27
C SER A 554 6.16 7.81 -31.27
N SER A 555 6.80 7.89 -30.11
CA SER A 555 8.25 7.96 -29.98
C SER A 555 8.91 6.64 -30.37
N ARG A 556 9.99 6.74 -31.16
CA ARG A 556 10.84 5.63 -31.55
C ARG A 556 12.29 5.83 -31.12
N ASP A 557 12.55 6.89 -30.41
CA ASP A 557 13.88 7.19 -29.90
C ASP A 557 14.25 6.17 -28.83
N LYS A 558 15.50 5.69 -28.89
CA LYS A 558 16.00 4.75 -27.88
C LYS A 558 15.87 5.36 -26.48
N VAL A 559 15.22 4.63 -25.58
CA VAL A 559 15.04 5.05 -24.19
C VAL A 559 16.27 4.65 -23.38
N LYS A 560 16.95 5.62 -22.79
CA LYS A 560 18.08 5.34 -21.91
C LYS A 560 17.56 4.71 -20.61
N PRO A 561 17.97 3.46 -20.27
CA PRO A 561 17.67 2.87 -18.96
C PRO A 561 18.27 3.71 -17.83
N ILE A 562 17.58 3.77 -16.71
CA ILE A 562 18.09 4.44 -15.50
C ILE A 562 19.01 3.44 -14.78
N ALA A 563 20.22 3.85 -14.45
CA ALA A 563 21.13 3.02 -13.66
C ALA A 563 20.64 2.92 -12.22
N HIS A 564 20.57 1.69 -11.69
CA HIS A 564 20.09 1.43 -10.32
C HIS A 564 21.04 0.47 -9.59
N LYS A 565 20.97 0.49 -8.26
CA LYS A 565 21.56 -0.57 -7.43
C LYS A 565 20.66 -1.81 -7.55
N GLN A 566 21.30 -2.97 -7.75
CA GLN A 566 20.59 -4.25 -7.71
C GLN A 566 19.81 -4.38 -6.40
N ILE A 567 18.50 -4.55 -6.52
CA ILE A 567 17.64 -4.93 -5.41
C ILE A 567 17.38 -6.43 -5.60
N SER A 568 18.08 -7.25 -4.80
CA SER A 568 17.75 -8.67 -4.74
C SER A 568 16.39 -8.80 -4.07
N MET A 569 15.34 -9.02 -4.85
CA MET A 569 14.11 -9.55 -4.29
C MET A 569 14.34 -11.03 -4.00
N ASP A 570 14.24 -11.42 -2.73
CA ASP A 570 14.27 -12.82 -2.31
C ASP A 570 13.14 -13.59 -2.99
N ALA A 571 13.42 -14.08 -4.18
CA ALA A 571 12.50 -14.88 -4.98
C ALA A 571 12.61 -16.38 -4.66
N SER A 572 13.48 -16.77 -3.74
CA SER A 572 13.65 -18.19 -3.44
C SER A 572 12.57 -18.69 -2.49
N ASP A 573 11.56 -19.34 -3.03
CA ASP A 573 10.63 -20.22 -2.30
C ASP A 573 11.38 -21.36 -1.54
N GLU A 574 12.66 -21.57 -1.80
CA GLU A 574 13.42 -22.73 -1.34
C GLU A 574 14.33 -22.43 -0.15
N GLU A 575 14.72 -21.19 0.09
CA GLU A 575 15.67 -20.86 1.15
C GLU A 575 15.09 -19.89 2.16
N ASP A 576 15.27 -20.19 3.43
CA ASP A 576 15.15 -19.22 4.51
C ASP A 576 16.39 -18.31 4.43
N PRO A 577 16.30 -17.06 3.94
CA PRO A 577 17.47 -16.18 3.83
C PRO A 577 18.16 -15.92 5.18
N ASN A 578 17.49 -16.25 6.26
CA ASN A 578 18.02 -16.20 7.62
C ASN A 578 18.71 -17.50 8.05
N SER A 579 18.83 -18.50 7.17
CA SER A 579 19.60 -19.72 7.45
C SER A 579 21.11 -19.51 7.40
N GLU A 580 21.55 -18.43 6.76
CA GLU A 580 22.97 -18.04 6.70
C GLU A 580 23.37 -17.31 8.00
N GLY A 581 24.28 -17.86 8.75
CA GLY A 581 24.73 -17.24 10.00
C GLY A 581 25.71 -18.10 10.78
N ASN A 582 25.85 -17.77 12.05
CA ASN A 582 26.63 -18.59 12.97
C ASN A 582 25.90 -19.92 13.27
N TRP A 583 26.67 -20.93 13.60
CA TRP A 583 26.12 -22.21 14.06
C TRP A 583 25.21 -22.03 15.28
N LYS A 584 23.94 -22.47 15.17
CA LYS A 584 22.99 -22.52 16.27
C LYS A 584 22.26 -23.89 16.28
N SER A 585 22.19 -24.54 17.44
CA SER A 585 21.31 -25.68 17.62
C SER A 585 19.84 -25.24 17.61
N ILE A 586 18.91 -26.19 17.43
CA ILE A 586 17.47 -25.91 17.58
C ILE A 586 17.16 -25.35 18.96
N GLU A 587 17.75 -25.93 20.01
CA GLU A 587 17.62 -25.48 21.41
C GLU A 587 18.01 -24.01 21.57
N LEU A 588 19.25 -23.67 21.19
CA LEU A 588 19.76 -22.30 21.34
C LEU A 588 18.90 -21.27 20.54
N HIS A 589 18.60 -21.61 19.28
CA HIS A 589 17.81 -20.71 18.45
C HIS A 589 16.40 -20.50 19.00
N SER A 590 15.74 -21.57 19.45
CA SER A 590 14.41 -21.46 20.08
C SER A 590 14.43 -20.61 21.36
N ASP A 591 15.48 -20.74 22.20
CA ASP A 591 15.63 -19.87 23.38
C ASP A 591 15.83 -18.41 23.03
N GLU A 592 16.63 -18.11 22.01
CA GLU A 592 16.81 -16.75 21.51
C GLU A 592 15.51 -16.16 20.97
N VAL A 593 14.73 -16.94 20.17
CA VAL A 593 13.44 -16.47 19.62
C VAL A 593 12.43 -16.21 20.74
N VAL A 594 12.34 -17.09 21.73
CA VAL A 594 11.47 -16.86 22.90
C VAL A 594 11.90 -15.62 23.68
N THR A 595 13.21 -15.39 23.83
CA THR A 595 13.72 -14.18 24.48
C THR A 595 13.34 -12.93 23.71
N LYS A 596 13.54 -12.92 22.37
CA LYS A 596 13.13 -11.77 21.52
C LYS A 596 11.62 -11.57 21.52
N ALA A 597 10.82 -12.63 21.48
CA ALA A 597 9.37 -12.53 21.64
C ALA A 597 8.98 -11.91 22.99
N GLY A 598 9.64 -12.32 24.08
CA GLY A 598 9.43 -11.75 25.41
C GLY A 598 9.78 -10.26 25.50
N GLU A 599 10.88 -9.83 24.85
CA GLU A 599 11.27 -8.42 24.74
C GLU A 599 10.18 -7.60 24.02
N ILE A 600 9.63 -8.11 22.92
CA ILE A 600 8.54 -7.49 22.17
C ILE A 600 7.29 -7.40 23.04
N LEU A 601 6.86 -8.52 23.61
CA LEU A 601 5.63 -8.63 24.41
C LEU A 601 5.65 -7.73 25.63
N SER A 602 6.80 -7.57 26.30
CA SER A 602 6.94 -6.67 27.45
C SER A 602 6.54 -5.22 27.17
N LYS A 603 6.61 -4.79 25.90
CA LYS A 603 6.23 -3.45 25.47
C LYS A 603 4.84 -3.38 24.86
N LEU A 604 4.31 -4.50 24.39
CA LEU A 604 2.99 -4.54 23.75
C LEU A 604 1.85 -4.62 24.78
N LEU A 605 2.11 -5.09 26.00
CA LEU A 605 1.13 -5.22 27.09
C LEU A 605 -0.13 -5.98 26.64
N LEU A 606 0.05 -7.17 26.09
CA LEU A 606 -1.03 -8.09 25.74
C LEU A 606 -1.58 -8.81 26.97
N SER A 607 -2.69 -9.54 26.81
CA SER A 607 -3.18 -10.40 27.87
C SER A 607 -2.20 -11.56 28.12
N LYS A 608 -2.17 -12.09 29.35
CA LYS A 608 -1.30 -13.23 29.69
C LYS A 608 -1.54 -14.47 28.82
N THR A 609 -2.78 -14.67 28.41
CA THR A 609 -3.14 -15.80 27.52
C THR A 609 -2.55 -15.61 26.13
N GLU A 610 -2.61 -14.39 25.55
CA GLU A 610 -2.01 -14.08 24.27
C GLU A 610 -0.49 -14.24 24.33
N GLU A 611 0.14 -13.71 25.38
CA GLU A 611 1.59 -13.86 25.63
C GLU A 611 2.01 -15.33 25.67
N GLU A 612 1.24 -16.16 26.41
CA GLU A 612 1.51 -17.60 26.53
C GLU A 612 1.44 -18.29 25.15
N TYR A 613 0.42 -17.99 24.32
CA TYR A 613 0.30 -18.56 22.99
C TYR A 613 1.49 -18.19 22.09
N ILE A 614 1.90 -16.93 22.11
CA ILE A 614 3.02 -16.43 21.30
C ILE A 614 4.34 -17.04 21.77
N LEU A 615 4.61 -17.09 23.06
CA LEU A 615 5.84 -17.67 23.61
C LEU A 615 5.91 -19.18 23.33
N LYS A 616 4.82 -19.91 23.48
CA LYS A 616 4.75 -21.34 23.11
C LYS A 616 4.93 -21.53 21.60
N GLY A 617 4.24 -20.74 20.76
CA GLY A 617 4.42 -20.76 19.31
C GLY A 617 5.87 -20.51 18.91
N SER A 618 6.51 -19.53 19.54
CA SER A 618 7.94 -19.23 19.36
C SER A 618 8.84 -20.40 19.77
N ARG A 619 8.48 -21.13 20.84
CA ARG A 619 9.23 -22.32 21.27
C ARG A 619 9.16 -23.45 20.26
N TRP A 620 8.02 -23.65 19.63
CA TRP A 620 7.75 -24.77 18.75
C TRP A 620 8.06 -24.50 17.26
N HIS A 621 8.29 -23.24 16.85
CA HIS A 621 8.34 -22.85 15.43
C HIS A 621 9.32 -23.70 14.60
N ASP A 622 10.50 -24.00 15.14
CA ASP A 622 11.61 -24.70 14.49
C ASP A 622 11.79 -26.16 14.91
N ALA A 623 10.87 -26.71 15.70
CA ALA A 623 10.97 -28.13 16.16
C ALA A 623 11.11 -29.10 14.98
N GLY A 624 10.46 -28.82 13.85
CA GLY A 624 10.51 -29.66 12.65
C GLY A 624 11.86 -29.64 11.91
N LYS A 625 12.78 -28.73 12.24
CA LYS A 625 14.15 -28.75 11.71
C LYS A 625 14.94 -30.01 12.21
N ALA A 626 14.47 -30.68 13.28
CA ALA A 626 15.03 -31.95 13.67
C ALA A 626 14.78 -33.10 12.66
N HIS A 627 13.84 -32.92 11.72
CA HIS A 627 13.52 -33.90 10.71
C HIS A 627 14.72 -34.24 9.82
N PRO A 628 14.95 -35.55 9.48
CA PRO A 628 16.09 -35.95 8.64
C PRO A 628 16.17 -35.24 7.30
N ALA A 629 15.03 -34.85 6.67
CA ALA A 629 15.01 -34.15 5.41
C ALA A 629 15.56 -32.72 5.51
N PHE A 630 15.41 -32.05 6.66
CA PHE A 630 16.04 -30.77 6.91
C PHE A 630 17.54 -30.94 7.17
N GLN A 631 17.89 -31.86 8.07
CA GLN A 631 19.29 -32.09 8.44
C GLN A 631 20.15 -32.57 7.27
N ALA A 632 19.57 -33.24 6.28
CA ALA A 632 20.25 -33.67 5.05
C ALA A 632 20.69 -32.50 4.15
N ARG A 633 20.21 -31.28 4.39
CA ARG A 633 20.62 -30.07 3.64
C ARG A 633 21.97 -29.53 4.08
N ILE A 634 22.45 -29.93 5.26
CA ILE A 634 23.70 -29.48 5.88
C ILE A 634 24.76 -30.59 5.76
N LYS A 635 25.99 -30.23 5.39
CA LYS A 635 27.10 -31.15 5.22
C LYS A 635 27.44 -31.83 6.56
N LEU A 636 27.35 -33.15 6.60
CA LEU A 636 27.56 -33.95 7.82
C LEU A 636 28.94 -33.70 8.44
N GLU A 637 29.96 -33.53 7.62
CA GLU A 637 31.32 -33.24 8.09
C GLU A 637 31.40 -31.87 8.78
N SER A 638 30.68 -30.87 8.25
CA SER A 638 30.60 -29.55 8.85
C SER A 638 29.89 -29.59 10.21
N ILE A 639 28.80 -30.36 10.32
CA ILE A 639 28.09 -30.60 11.60
C ILE A 639 29.02 -31.24 12.63
N LYS A 640 29.74 -32.30 12.22
CA LYS A 640 30.71 -33.01 13.11
C LYS A 640 31.83 -32.08 13.58
N LYS A 641 32.37 -31.27 12.65
CA LYS A 641 33.43 -30.30 12.96
C LYS A 641 32.96 -29.22 13.93
N ALA A 642 31.73 -28.77 13.79
CA ALA A 642 31.14 -27.78 14.67
C ALA A 642 30.75 -28.36 16.05
N GLY A 643 30.60 -29.68 16.18
CA GLY A 643 30.20 -30.34 17.44
C GLY A 643 28.75 -30.07 17.86
N ILE A 644 27.88 -29.63 16.91
CA ILE A 644 26.52 -29.24 17.21
C ILE A 644 25.55 -30.37 16.86
N LYS A 645 24.64 -30.66 17.78
CA LYS A 645 23.55 -31.60 17.52
C LYS A 645 22.34 -30.85 16.97
N LEU A 646 21.74 -31.36 15.90
CA LEU A 646 20.51 -30.80 15.28
C LEU A 646 20.61 -29.29 15.06
N PRO A 647 21.48 -28.82 14.15
CA PRO A 647 21.57 -27.40 13.83
C PRO A 647 20.26 -26.86 13.24
N ALA A 648 19.83 -25.69 13.71
CA ALA A 648 18.77 -24.89 13.13
C ALA A 648 19.34 -23.87 12.13
N LYS A 649 20.56 -23.38 12.39
CA LYS A 649 21.31 -22.41 11.56
C LYS A 649 22.74 -22.88 11.37
N ALA A 650 23.31 -22.55 10.20
CA ALA A 650 24.68 -22.90 9.86
C ALA A 650 25.27 -21.84 8.91
N PRO A 651 26.62 -21.68 8.88
CA PRO A 651 27.29 -20.85 7.87
C PRO A 651 26.99 -21.30 6.43
N LYS A 652 27.06 -20.38 5.48
CA LYS A 652 26.72 -20.62 4.07
C LYS A 652 27.49 -21.80 3.44
N ASP A 653 28.77 -21.93 3.75
CA ASP A 653 29.65 -22.98 3.26
C ASP A 653 29.32 -24.38 3.84
N ALA A 654 28.58 -24.44 4.93
CA ALA A 654 28.11 -25.68 5.54
C ALA A 654 26.91 -26.31 4.83
N TRP A 655 26.22 -25.58 3.96
CA TRP A 655 25.08 -26.10 3.21
C TRP A 655 25.53 -26.74 1.91
N TYR A 656 24.80 -27.76 1.48
CA TYR A 656 24.97 -28.32 0.14
C TYR A 656 24.41 -27.33 -0.89
N ASN A 657 25.12 -27.16 -2.03
CA ASN A 657 24.56 -26.42 -3.14
C ASN A 657 23.40 -27.20 -3.82
N PRO A 658 22.54 -26.58 -4.61
CA PRO A 658 21.39 -27.24 -5.22
C PRO A 658 21.73 -28.50 -6.04
N LYS A 659 22.89 -28.54 -6.71
CA LYS A 659 23.33 -29.69 -7.51
C LYS A 659 23.78 -30.87 -6.64
N GLU A 660 24.38 -30.60 -5.51
CA GLU A 660 24.82 -31.61 -4.55
C GLU A 660 23.65 -32.12 -3.70
N LEU A 661 22.70 -31.24 -3.41
CA LEU A 661 21.58 -31.50 -2.50
C LEU A 661 20.65 -32.60 -3.03
N ILE A 662 20.40 -32.66 -4.32
CA ILE A 662 19.53 -33.69 -4.96
C ILE A 662 20.05 -35.11 -4.78
N HIS A 663 21.33 -35.27 -4.47
CA HIS A 663 21.99 -36.59 -4.25
C HIS A 663 22.03 -37.02 -2.78
N GLN A 664 21.54 -36.18 -1.85
CA GLN A 664 21.54 -36.50 -0.44
C GLN A 664 20.42 -37.50 -0.08
N LYS A 665 20.75 -38.54 0.67
CA LYS A 665 19.86 -39.70 0.98
C LYS A 665 18.48 -39.29 1.51
N ASN A 666 18.37 -38.28 2.33
CA ASN A 666 17.12 -37.88 2.96
C ASN A 666 16.58 -36.55 2.41
N TYR A 667 17.23 -36.02 1.38
CA TYR A 667 16.74 -34.77 0.77
C TYR A 667 15.37 -34.96 0.14
N ARG A 668 14.49 -33.99 0.37
CA ARG A 668 13.19 -33.93 -0.25
C ARG A 668 12.93 -32.50 -0.73
N LYS A 669 12.66 -32.35 -2.01
CA LYS A 669 12.24 -31.09 -2.61
C LYS A 669 10.96 -30.62 -1.94
N TYR A 670 10.84 -29.32 -1.68
CA TYR A 670 9.70 -28.68 -1.02
C TYR A 670 9.49 -29.08 0.44
N PHE A 671 10.45 -29.72 1.11
CA PHE A 671 10.33 -30.00 2.54
C PHE A 671 10.11 -28.73 3.35
N ARG A 672 9.07 -28.74 4.20
CA ARG A 672 8.68 -27.64 5.08
C ARG A 672 8.75 -28.05 6.55
N HIS A 673 9.76 -27.50 7.23
CA HIS A 673 9.96 -27.77 8.66
C HIS A 673 8.82 -27.20 9.52
N GLU A 674 8.20 -26.10 9.09
CA GLU A 674 7.07 -25.49 9.79
C GLU A 674 5.85 -26.42 9.88
N LEU A 675 5.57 -27.21 8.83
CA LEU A 675 4.53 -28.23 8.89
C LEU A 675 4.91 -29.36 9.86
N ALA A 676 6.17 -29.80 9.82
CA ALA A 676 6.66 -30.82 10.78
C ALA A 676 6.56 -30.29 12.22
N SER A 677 6.87 -29.00 12.46
CA SER A 677 6.75 -28.35 13.77
C SER A 677 5.32 -28.38 14.30
N GLY A 678 4.34 -28.02 13.46
CA GLY A 678 2.93 -28.06 13.85
C GLY A 678 2.41 -29.46 14.16
N LEU A 679 2.80 -30.47 13.33
CA LEU A 679 2.43 -31.86 13.57
C LEU A 679 3.06 -32.40 14.88
N LEU A 680 4.33 -32.06 15.14
CA LEU A 680 4.97 -32.38 16.40
C LEU A 680 4.26 -31.75 17.60
N ALA A 681 3.86 -30.49 17.50
CA ALA A 681 3.13 -29.80 18.57
C ALA A 681 1.80 -30.51 18.90
N ILE A 682 1.00 -30.87 17.88
CA ILE A 682 -0.25 -31.61 18.05
C ILE A 682 -0.01 -32.98 18.69
N ASN A 683 0.96 -33.73 18.18
CA ASN A 683 1.27 -35.07 18.69
C ASN A 683 1.77 -35.05 20.14
N ASN A 684 2.28 -33.90 20.60
CA ASN A 684 2.71 -33.70 21.99
C ASN A 684 1.66 -32.95 22.85
N GLY A 685 0.41 -32.86 22.39
CA GLY A 685 -0.72 -32.35 23.19
C GLY A 685 -0.76 -30.82 23.33
N GLU A 686 -0.04 -30.05 22.50
CA GLU A 686 -0.14 -28.61 22.52
C GLU A 686 -1.50 -28.14 21.92
N PRO A 687 -2.02 -27.01 22.37
CA PRO A 687 -3.26 -26.43 21.82
C PRO A 687 -3.18 -26.16 20.31
N ASP A 688 -4.33 -26.24 19.62
CA ASP A 688 -4.44 -25.99 18.18
C ASP A 688 -3.83 -24.65 17.76
N ILE A 689 -3.95 -23.60 18.58
CA ILE A 689 -3.37 -22.29 18.30
C ILE A 689 -1.83 -22.32 18.30
N VAL A 690 -1.21 -23.06 19.21
CA VAL A 690 0.25 -23.19 19.27
C VAL A 690 0.74 -23.96 18.04
N ALA A 691 0.06 -25.04 17.66
CA ALA A 691 0.39 -25.79 16.46
C ALA A 691 0.20 -24.94 15.19
N TYR A 692 -0.88 -24.13 15.13
CA TYR A 692 -1.11 -23.20 14.03
C TYR A 692 0.03 -22.18 13.90
N LEU A 693 0.42 -21.55 15.01
CA LEU A 693 1.49 -20.55 15.02
C LEU A 693 2.84 -21.16 14.60
N ALA A 694 3.14 -22.39 15.08
CA ALA A 694 4.35 -23.12 14.65
C ALA A 694 4.32 -23.49 13.17
N THR A 695 3.13 -23.72 12.58
CA THR A 695 2.98 -24.05 11.16
C THR A 695 3.01 -22.83 10.26
N SER A 696 2.46 -21.71 10.71
CA SER A 696 2.18 -20.53 9.87
C SER A 696 3.29 -19.47 9.85
N HIS A 697 4.30 -19.57 10.74
CA HIS A 697 5.30 -18.50 10.94
C HIS A 697 6.09 -18.07 9.67
N HIS A 698 6.19 -18.93 8.67
CA HIS A 698 6.72 -18.59 7.35
C HIS A 698 5.66 -18.27 6.30
N GLY A 699 4.37 -18.35 6.62
CA GLY A 699 3.26 -18.06 5.72
C GLY A 699 3.04 -19.09 4.58
N LYS A 700 3.83 -20.17 4.53
CA LYS A 700 3.78 -21.15 3.43
C LYS A 700 2.76 -22.28 3.67
N VAL A 701 2.47 -22.60 4.91
CA VAL A 701 1.42 -23.54 5.32
C VAL A 701 0.56 -22.83 6.36
N ARG A 702 -0.71 -22.63 6.11
CA ARG A 702 -1.61 -21.92 7.03
C ARG A 702 -2.93 -22.67 7.24
N VAL A 703 -3.91 -22.44 6.39
CA VAL A 703 -5.28 -22.98 6.57
C VAL A 703 -5.42 -24.41 6.05
N SER A 704 -4.63 -24.80 5.06
CA SER A 704 -4.70 -26.13 4.46
C SER A 704 -3.34 -26.79 4.31
N ILE A 705 -3.29 -28.11 4.45
CA ILE A 705 -2.13 -28.94 4.14
C ILE A 705 -2.38 -29.58 2.77
N ARG A 706 -1.56 -29.19 1.76
CA ARG A 706 -1.68 -29.69 0.39
C ARG A 706 -0.33 -30.12 -0.15
N SER A 707 -0.31 -31.23 -0.91
CA SER A 707 0.84 -31.59 -1.73
C SER A 707 1.05 -30.56 -2.85
N MET A 708 2.29 -30.45 -3.31
CA MET A 708 2.67 -29.57 -4.42
C MET A 708 2.74 -30.35 -5.74
N PRO A 709 2.43 -29.73 -6.90
CA PRO A 709 2.82 -30.28 -8.19
C PRO A 709 4.35 -30.51 -8.20
N ASN A 710 4.80 -31.60 -8.77
CA ASN A 710 6.22 -31.97 -8.86
C ASN A 710 6.90 -32.22 -7.50
N GLU A 711 6.16 -32.47 -6.45
CA GLU A 711 6.67 -32.89 -5.15
C GLU A 711 7.18 -34.34 -5.20
N MET A 712 8.19 -34.67 -4.40
CA MET A 712 8.71 -36.03 -4.33
C MET A 712 7.69 -36.96 -3.66
N ILE A 713 7.24 -37.99 -4.38
CA ILE A 713 6.25 -38.95 -3.94
C ILE A 713 6.94 -40.04 -3.13
N PRO A 714 6.35 -40.55 -2.01
CA PRO A 714 6.89 -41.70 -1.27
C PRO A 714 6.88 -42.99 -2.13
N VAL A 715 7.83 -43.86 -1.90
CA VAL A 715 7.93 -45.17 -2.62
C VAL A 715 6.67 -46.00 -2.41
N ASP A 716 6.13 -45.99 -1.21
CA ASP A 716 4.81 -46.57 -0.92
C ASP A 716 3.73 -45.56 -1.28
N MET A 717 3.07 -45.76 -2.40
CA MET A 717 2.04 -44.90 -2.94
C MET A 717 0.75 -44.82 -2.09
N ASN A 718 0.59 -45.70 -1.08
CA ASN A 718 -0.52 -45.60 -0.14
C ASN A 718 -0.27 -44.58 0.99
N LYS A 719 0.95 -44.10 1.13
CA LYS A 719 1.28 -43.10 2.12
C LYS A 719 0.86 -41.70 1.68
N LYS A 720 0.23 -40.98 2.59
CA LYS A 720 -0.05 -39.55 2.41
C LYS A 720 1.26 -38.77 2.40
N PHE A 721 1.28 -37.70 1.65
CA PHE A 721 2.44 -36.81 1.59
C PHE A 721 2.01 -35.36 1.33
N ALA A 722 2.73 -34.43 1.91
CA ALA A 722 2.56 -32.99 1.66
C ALA A 722 3.81 -32.23 2.08
N ARG A 723 4.21 -31.27 1.24
CA ARG A 723 5.31 -30.36 1.56
C ARG A 723 6.61 -31.07 1.96
N GLY A 724 6.96 -32.15 1.28
CA GLY A 724 8.15 -32.96 1.55
C GLY A 724 8.08 -33.84 2.81
N LEU A 725 6.96 -33.87 3.50
CA LEU A 725 6.67 -34.80 4.60
C LEU A 725 5.91 -36.01 4.08
N TRP A 726 6.22 -37.16 4.59
CA TRP A 726 5.55 -38.42 4.27
C TRP A 726 4.96 -39.06 5.55
N ASP A 727 3.83 -39.66 5.39
CA ASP A 727 3.19 -40.39 6.48
C ASP A 727 4.11 -41.46 7.03
N GLY A 728 4.25 -41.49 8.36
CA GLY A 728 5.18 -42.40 9.05
C GLY A 728 6.62 -41.89 9.15
N ASP A 729 6.92 -40.65 8.76
CA ASP A 729 8.22 -40.04 9.00
C ASP A 729 8.53 -39.96 10.50
N VAL A 730 9.75 -40.32 10.87
CA VAL A 730 10.21 -40.29 12.28
C VAL A 730 11.09 -39.08 12.48
N VAL A 731 10.68 -38.19 13.39
CA VAL A 731 11.50 -37.08 13.87
C VAL A 731 12.22 -37.56 15.15
N PRO A 732 13.55 -37.44 15.23
CA PRO A 732 14.28 -37.85 16.44
C PRO A 732 13.93 -36.93 17.62
N SER A 733 14.27 -37.40 18.83
CA SER A 733 14.10 -36.55 20.02
C SER A 733 14.88 -35.24 19.87
N VAL A 734 14.22 -34.11 20.20
CA VAL A 734 14.79 -32.80 20.10
C VAL A 734 14.54 -31.97 21.37
N ASN A 735 15.58 -31.28 21.82
CA ASN A 735 15.48 -30.29 22.87
C ASN A 735 15.12 -28.93 22.24
N LEU A 736 14.03 -28.28 22.70
CA LEU A 736 13.58 -26.99 22.25
C LEU A 736 14.03 -25.83 23.16
N GLY A 737 14.85 -26.11 24.17
CA GLY A 737 15.24 -25.14 25.21
C GLY A 737 14.17 -24.96 26.29
N GLY A 738 14.46 -24.13 27.31
CA GLY A 738 13.54 -23.89 28.43
C GLY A 738 13.10 -25.18 29.19
N GLY A 739 13.89 -26.24 29.14
CA GLY A 739 13.56 -27.53 29.74
C GLY A 739 12.57 -28.39 28.95
N LYS A 740 12.15 -27.98 27.74
CA LYS A 740 11.20 -28.73 26.91
C LYS A 740 11.92 -29.67 25.96
N THR A 741 11.83 -30.93 26.21
CA THR A 741 12.32 -31.99 25.30
C THR A 741 11.14 -32.70 24.64
N VAL A 742 11.14 -32.78 23.32
CA VAL A 742 10.18 -33.54 22.53
C VAL A 742 10.73 -34.96 22.30
N PRO A 743 10.00 -36.03 22.64
CA PRO A 743 10.45 -37.39 22.39
C PRO A 743 10.48 -37.68 20.87
N SER A 744 11.18 -38.74 20.48
CA SER A 744 11.12 -39.26 19.11
C SER A 744 9.67 -39.54 18.73
N THR A 745 9.21 -38.90 17.64
CA THR A 745 7.79 -38.89 17.27
C THR A 745 7.62 -39.31 15.81
N THR A 746 6.71 -40.25 15.58
CA THR A 746 6.27 -40.61 14.22
C THR A 746 5.17 -39.65 13.76
N LEU A 747 5.37 -39.02 12.63
CA LEU A 747 4.42 -38.08 12.08
C LEU A 747 3.28 -38.81 11.35
N ASN A 748 2.09 -38.27 11.49
CA ASN A 748 0.90 -38.74 10.80
C ASN A 748 0.27 -37.55 10.00
N LEU A 749 0.01 -37.78 8.73
CA LEU A 749 -0.59 -36.78 7.83
C LEU A 749 -2.13 -36.94 7.68
N ASP A 750 -2.79 -37.75 8.52
CA ASP A 750 -4.26 -37.87 8.52
C ASP A 750 -4.95 -36.48 8.64
N LEU A 751 -4.28 -35.53 9.30
CA LEU A 751 -4.78 -34.14 9.43
C LEU A 751 -4.99 -33.41 8.10
N MET A 752 -4.41 -33.86 7.01
CA MET A 752 -4.63 -33.26 5.69
C MET A 752 -5.97 -33.65 5.05
N GLU A 753 -6.61 -34.70 5.54
CA GLU A 753 -7.93 -35.12 5.08
C GLU A 753 -9.02 -34.12 5.53
N ILE A 754 -10.01 -33.88 4.66
CA ILE A 754 -11.15 -33.03 5.00
C ILE A 754 -12.13 -33.83 5.84
N GLY A 755 -12.47 -33.32 7.03
CA GLY A 755 -13.39 -33.98 7.95
C GLY A 755 -12.69 -34.54 9.19
N GLY A 756 -13.13 -35.65 9.69
CA GLY A 756 -12.56 -36.37 10.83
C GLY A 756 -11.88 -37.65 10.35
N GLY A 757 -10.55 -37.73 10.46
CA GLY A 757 -9.81 -38.95 10.24
C GLY A 757 -9.74 -39.80 11.53
N THR A 758 -9.01 -40.93 11.50
CA THR A 758 -8.77 -41.82 12.65
C THR A 758 -8.08 -41.11 13.83
N THR A 759 -7.37 -40.01 13.57
CA THR A 759 -6.63 -39.20 14.54
C THR A 759 -7.39 -37.93 15.01
N GLY A 760 -8.66 -37.78 14.67
CA GLY A 760 -9.49 -36.65 15.07
C GLY A 760 -9.78 -35.63 13.97
N LYS A 761 -9.98 -34.38 14.35
CA LYS A 761 -10.35 -33.29 13.43
C LYS A 761 -9.23 -32.97 12.48
N SER A 762 -9.59 -32.72 11.20
CA SER A 762 -8.64 -32.28 10.16
C SER A 762 -7.97 -30.95 10.51
N TRP A 763 -6.84 -30.67 9.86
CA TRP A 763 -6.15 -29.40 9.99
C TRP A 763 -7.04 -28.21 9.59
N VAL A 764 -7.75 -28.33 8.45
CA VAL A 764 -8.69 -27.30 8.00
C VAL A 764 -9.75 -27.02 9.07
N SER A 765 -10.32 -28.08 9.68
CA SER A 765 -11.32 -27.92 10.74
C SER A 765 -10.76 -27.20 11.97
N ARG A 766 -9.51 -27.49 12.38
CA ARG A 766 -8.83 -26.83 13.50
C ARG A 766 -8.54 -25.36 13.18
N ALA A 767 -7.95 -25.07 12.02
CA ALA A 767 -7.68 -23.71 11.59
C ALA A 767 -8.97 -22.89 11.44
N THR A 768 -10.01 -23.48 10.83
CA THR A 768 -11.33 -22.84 10.69
C THR A 768 -11.94 -22.48 12.05
N LYS A 769 -11.80 -23.36 13.03
CA LYS A 769 -12.27 -23.07 14.38
C LYS A 769 -11.52 -21.88 14.98
N LEU A 770 -10.21 -21.78 14.81
CA LEU A 770 -9.41 -20.69 15.35
C LEU A 770 -9.78 -19.35 14.73
N TYR A 771 -9.87 -19.24 13.40
CA TYR A 771 -10.16 -17.96 12.77
C TYR A 771 -11.63 -17.52 12.88
N ASN A 772 -12.56 -18.43 13.19
CA ASN A 772 -13.95 -18.09 13.52
C ASN A 772 -14.19 -17.93 15.02
N ASP A 773 -13.21 -18.19 15.85
CA ASP A 773 -13.34 -18.03 17.32
C ASP A 773 -13.41 -16.53 17.66
N PRO A 774 -14.43 -16.07 18.42
CA PRO A 774 -14.58 -14.66 18.77
C PRO A 774 -13.43 -14.11 19.64
N GLU A 775 -12.76 -14.96 20.41
CA GLU A 775 -11.65 -14.56 21.27
C GLU A 775 -10.30 -14.58 20.53
N ILE A 776 -10.22 -15.25 19.38
CA ILE A 776 -9.01 -15.36 18.58
C ILE A 776 -9.18 -14.58 17.26
N GLY A 777 -9.93 -15.10 16.30
CA GLY A 777 -10.22 -14.45 15.03
C GLY A 777 -9.03 -14.25 14.10
N ILE A 778 -9.33 -13.73 12.91
CA ILE A 778 -8.33 -13.56 11.83
C ILE A 778 -7.25 -12.52 12.16
N PHE A 779 -7.63 -11.43 12.84
CA PHE A 779 -6.68 -10.33 13.10
C PHE A 779 -5.69 -10.68 14.20
N ARG A 780 -6.13 -11.33 15.28
CA ARG A 780 -5.23 -11.77 16.36
C ARG A 780 -4.29 -12.86 15.87
N LEU A 781 -4.81 -13.87 15.14
CA LEU A 781 -3.95 -14.94 14.59
C LEU A 781 -2.81 -14.36 13.75
N SER A 782 -3.13 -13.48 12.80
CA SER A 782 -2.11 -12.84 11.94
C SER A 782 -1.16 -11.93 12.74
N TYR A 783 -1.67 -11.28 13.78
CA TYR A 783 -0.84 -10.46 14.67
C TYR A 783 0.18 -11.30 15.43
N TYR A 784 -0.23 -12.46 15.93
CA TYR A 784 0.68 -13.39 16.63
C TYR A 784 1.70 -14.01 15.66
N GLU A 785 1.26 -14.39 14.44
CA GLU A 785 2.18 -14.81 13.36
C GLU A 785 3.26 -13.75 13.11
N GLY A 786 2.86 -12.48 13.03
CA GLY A 786 3.77 -11.36 12.83
C GLY A 786 4.79 -11.19 13.96
N ILE A 787 4.36 -11.28 15.22
CA ILE A 787 5.26 -11.17 16.38
C ILE A 787 6.29 -12.29 16.39
N ILE A 788 5.87 -13.55 16.15
CA ILE A 788 6.79 -14.70 16.11
C ILE A 788 7.82 -14.51 14.99
N ARG A 789 7.38 -14.09 13.80
CA ARG A 789 8.30 -13.86 12.69
C ARG A 789 9.27 -12.71 12.94
N SER A 790 8.81 -11.62 13.56
CA SER A 790 9.69 -10.52 13.96
C SER A 790 10.75 -11.00 14.96
N ALA A 791 10.36 -11.82 15.94
CA ALA A 791 11.25 -12.40 16.92
C ALA A 791 12.28 -13.34 16.26
N ASP A 792 11.84 -14.23 15.35
CA ASP A 792 12.73 -15.14 14.61
C ASP A 792 13.72 -14.39 13.73
N ARG A 793 13.28 -13.38 12.95
CA ARG A 793 14.17 -12.56 12.11
C ARG A 793 15.23 -11.84 12.97
N ARG A 794 14.87 -11.30 14.12
CA ARG A 794 15.81 -10.63 15.04
C ARG A 794 16.81 -11.60 15.69
N ALA A 795 16.35 -12.80 16.07
CA ALA A 795 17.22 -13.86 16.59
C ALA A 795 18.17 -14.41 15.51
N SER A 796 17.75 -14.42 14.24
CA SER A 796 18.52 -14.92 13.11
C SER A 796 19.59 -13.94 12.64
N GLY A 797 19.27 -12.65 12.55
CA GLY A 797 20.13 -11.63 11.93
C GLY A 797 21.17 -11.00 12.85
N GLY A 798 21.22 -11.32 14.14
CA GLY A 798 22.11 -10.67 15.09
C GLY A 798 21.91 -9.14 15.20
N LEU A 799 20.72 -8.65 14.84
CA LEU A 799 20.32 -7.27 14.98
C LEU A 799 20.02 -7.00 16.46
N ALA A 800 20.93 -6.21 17.08
CA ALA A 800 20.81 -5.76 18.46
C ALA A 800 19.73 -4.68 18.62
#